data_5952b41b3a6c34937074bd9ec7f9fac6
#
_entry.id   5952b41b3a6c34937074bd9ec7f9fac6
#
_cell.length_a   1.000
_cell.length_b   1.000
_cell.length_c   1.000
_cell.angle_alpha   90.00
_cell.angle_beta   90.00
_cell.angle_gamma   90.00
#
_symmetry.space_group_name_H-M   'P 1'
#
loop_
_entity.id
_entity.type
_entity.pdbx_description
1 polymer ?
#
loop_
_entity_poly.entity_id
_entity_poly.type
_entity_poly.pdbx_seq_one_letter_code
_entity_poly.pdbx_strand_id
1 'polypeptide(L)'
;MLRVIQPQLQALPGVAKARLFASQFAMRIWLDPQRMAALGVTGEDVVNVLRNNNYQAGIGTTKDKYLSINLTSTTDVNAPENFRQLVVRSEKGSLVRLQDIADTELGADDYNTTTWYKGIPSVFIGIEQAPGANPVTVADAVNDLIPKIESQLPQGLLVKVPYDASQFIKSSIKEVYKTIIEAVLIVLVVIYLTLGSLRAAIIPAVAVPLSMIGAAFVMYLLGYSLNLLTLLSMVLAIGLVVDDAIIVVENVHRHIERGEPRLQAAISGARELAVPIIAMTTTLLAVYAPIGFMGGLTGALFIEFAFTLTGAVLISGVIALTLSPMLSSRVLKEHGSEGRFEQQVEKTFNWMSDNYGRALHKALNNVGIMIALGVAILFSNYLMYLNSKNELAPDEDQGILFFSATGPRTATLEYLESYGRQIQSIFETLPEYNDSFYILGRTPGQIFGGFKMKPADMRERSQHEVKGPLFGMLGQVAGVRSFVFPRPSIPTPSRGAPVQFVVTTDRSYDELVEVSDQLLGKAMASGRFMFLEKSIDIDLPTISIEIDRNRAGDLGISMASIGRNLGTMLGGGYVNRFSMGGRSYKVIPLVSRDFRRDAEMLKDYYVRSASGDLVPLSTIVTMKQTVEPTDRTQFQQLNSLVIQGVTNPDVALGDAIEHLTELAKQSMPKGYGYDYLGDSRQYAKESSALTVTMLMSILVIYLVLAAQFESWRDPAIILVSVPLATAGALIFIMFDVNALSLNIYTKVGLITLIGVVAKNGILIVEFANKLQINERLSKRDAVEKAATIRLRPIFMTSVSLIVAMVPLLIATGAGAVSRFHIGLTIAAGLGIGTLFTLFILPAFYIILAKDHNPDRG
;
A
#
# COMPACT_ATOMS: atom_id res chain seq x y z
N MET A 1 31.69 1.21 7.74
CA MET A 1 30.27 0.87 7.72
C MET A 1 29.83 0.12 8.98
N LEU A 2 30.27 -1.12 9.19
CA LEU A 2 29.81 -1.99 10.31
C LEU A 2 30.16 -1.49 11.71
N ARG A 3 31.26 -0.75 11.90
CA ARG A 3 31.70 -0.26 13.22
C ARG A 3 31.19 1.11 13.59
N VAL A 4 31.01 1.97 12.61
CA VAL A 4 30.72 3.39 12.83
C VAL A 4 29.28 3.72 12.45
N ILE A 5 28.85 3.39 11.23
CA ILE A 5 27.56 3.84 10.69
C ILE A 5 26.41 2.95 11.19
N GLN A 6 26.51 1.64 10.96
CA GLN A 6 25.42 0.73 11.28
C GLN A 6 24.98 0.78 12.76
N PRO A 7 25.90 0.80 13.76
CA PRO A 7 25.50 0.88 15.17
C PRO A 7 24.81 2.20 15.52
N GLN A 8 25.26 3.33 14.93
CA GLN A 8 24.63 4.62 15.17
C GLN A 8 23.22 4.68 14.59
N LEU A 9 23.02 4.15 13.38
CA LEU A 9 21.70 4.05 12.75
C LEU A 9 20.78 3.09 13.50
N GLN A 10 21.32 1.96 13.98
CA GLN A 10 20.57 0.96 14.74
C GLN A 10 20.11 1.48 16.11
N ALA A 11 20.83 2.43 16.69
CA ALA A 11 20.52 3.01 18.01
C ALA A 11 19.46 4.12 17.95
N LEU A 12 19.04 4.55 16.76
CA LEU A 12 18.01 5.58 16.63
C LEU A 12 16.65 5.08 17.10
N PRO A 13 15.88 5.91 17.81
CA PRO A 13 14.52 5.57 18.21
C PRO A 13 13.65 5.24 17.00
N GLY A 14 12.90 4.15 17.09
CA GLY A 14 12.00 3.71 16.02
C GLY A 14 12.66 2.92 14.88
N VAL A 15 13.97 2.70 14.91
CA VAL A 15 14.67 1.82 13.97
C VAL A 15 14.62 0.38 14.51
N ALA A 16 14.02 -0.53 13.75
CA ALA A 16 14.05 -1.96 14.07
C ALA A 16 15.37 -2.58 13.64
N LYS A 17 15.85 -2.25 12.45
CA LYS A 17 17.06 -2.83 11.88
C LYS A 17 17.73 -1.90 10.88
N ALA A 18 19.05 -1.80 11.00
CA ALA A 18 19.92 -1.23 9.97
C ALA A 18 20.63 -2.37 9.25
N ARG A 19 20.13 -2.74 8.06
CA ARG A 19 20.60 -3.89 7.29
C ARG A 19 21.66 -3.47 6.27
N LEU A 20 22.84 -4.06 6.38
CA LEU A 20 23.90 -3.86 5.40
C LEU A 20 23.65 -4.72 4.15
N PHE A 21 23.71 -4.09 2.97
CA PHE A 21 23.69 -4.74 1.65
C PHE A 21 25.09 -4.65 1.05
N ALA A 22 26.02 -5.36 1.65
CA ALA A 22 27.39 -5.51 1.18
C ALA A 22 28.02 -6.70 1.86
N SER A 23 29.04 -7.25 1.20
CA SER A 23 29.87 -8.30 1.76
C SER A 23 30.70 -7.80 2.95
N GLN A 24 30.83 -8.63 3.96
CA GLN A 24 31.68 -8.37 5.10
C GLN A 24 33.09 -8.90 4.83
N PHE A 25 34.08 -8.50 5.65
CA PHE A 25 35.38 -9.10 5.59
C PHE A 25 35.32 -10.58 5.98
N ALA A 26 36.18 -11.39 5.34
CA ALA A 26 36.43 -12.78 5.68
C ALA A 26 37.91 -13.08 5.46
N MET A 27 38.44 -14.01 6.22
CA MET A 27 39.70 -14.62 5.89
C MET A 27 39.48 -15.63 4.78
N ARG A 28 39.93 -15.29 3.59
CA ARG A 28 39.88 -16.17 2.44
C ARG A 28 41.14 -17.01 2.34
N ILE A 29 40.91 -18.28 2.15
CA ILE A 29 42.00 -19.27 1.98
C ILE A 29 41.75 -19.92 0.61
N TRP A 30 42.46 -19.42 -0.39
CA TRP A 30 42.36 -19.89 -1.76
C TRP A 30 43.21 -21.13 -1.97
N LEU A 31 42.59 -22.31 -1.91
CA LEU A 31 43.23 -23.61 -2.03
C LEU A 31 43.68 -23.83 -3.47
N ASP A 32 44.87 -24.44 -3.60
CA ASP A 32 45.43 -24.93 -4.86
C ASP A 32 45.44 -26.47 -4.83
N PRO A 33 44.55 -27.16 -5.58
CA PRO A 33 44.44 -28.62 -5.57
C PRO A 33 45.71 -29.32 -6.02
N GLN A 34 46.48 -28.72 -6.93
CA GLN A 34 47.73 -29.33 -7.47
C GLN A 34 48.84 -29.32 -6.40
N ARG A 35 49.00 -28.16 -5.73
CA ARG A 35 49.96 -28.09 -4.60
C ARG A 35 49.53 -28.98 -3.46
N MET A 36 48.25 -29.09 -3.15
CA MET A 36 47.71 -29.96 -2.12
C MET A 36 47.98 -31.43 -2.47
N ALA A 37 47.76 -31.88 -3.67
CA ALA A 37 48.03 -33.21 -4.13
C ALA A 37 49.53 -33.56 -4.04
N ALA A 38 50.42 -32.65 -4.50
CA ALA A 38 51.87 -32.84 -4.47
C ALA A 38 52.43 -32.97 -3.03
N LEU A 39 51.79 -32.30 -2.09
CA LEU A 39 52.19 -32.33 -0.65
C LEU A 39 51.34 -33.26 0.20
N GLY A 40 50.52 -34.08 -0.42
CA GLY A 40 49.73 -35.12 0.25
C GLY A 40 48.66 -34.54 1.21
N VAL A 41 48.03 -33.39 0.90
CA VAL A 41 47.06 -32.71 1.74
C VAL A 41 45.67 -32.78 1.08
N THR A 42 44.62 -32.99 1.87
CA THR A 42 43.23 -32.99 1.44
C THR A 42 42.48 -31.74 2.00
N GLY A 43 41.31 -31.42 1.43
CA GLY A 43 40.45 -30.36 1.97
C GLY A 43 40.01 -30.65 3.41
N GLU A 44 39.83 -31.88 3.79
CA GLU A 44 39.52 -32.28 5.17
C GLU A 44 40.67 -32.02 6.13
N ASP A 45 41.91 -32.21 5.70
CA ASP A 45 43.09 -31.86 6.54
C ASP A 45 43.11 -30.37 6.82
N VAL A 46 42.83 -29.54 5.81
CA VAL A 46 42.74 -28.06 5.96
C VAL A 46 41.67 -27.66 6.99
N VAL A 47 40.47 -28.23 6.87
CA VAL A 47 39.38 -27.93 7.83
C VAL A 47 39.77 -28.32 9.25
N ASN A 48 40.35 -29.50 9.42
CA ASN A 48 40.77 -30.00 10.73
C ASN A 48 41.83 -29.07 11.36
N VAL A 49 42.80 -28.64 10.57
CA VAL A 49 43.83 -27.71 11.03
C VAL A 49 43.24 -26.37 11.41
N LEU A 50 42.39 -25.79 10.59
CA LEU A 50 41.74 -24.53 10.87
C LEU A 50 40.90 -24.61 12.16
N ARG A 51 40.14 -25.70 12.35
CA ARG A 51 39.31 -25.88 13.56
C ARG A 51 40.14 -26.05 14.82
N ASN A 52 41.23 -26.80 14.74
CA ASN A 52 42.02 -27.17 15.89
C ASN A 52 43.02 -26.07 16.29
N ASN A 53 43.50 -25.25 15.34
CA ASN A 53 44.57 -24.27 15.61
C ASN A 53 44.07 -22.81 15.64
N ASN A 54 42.79 -22.61 15.52
CA ASN A 54 42.16 -21.31 15.68
C ASN A 54 40.94 -21.45 16.59
N TYR A 55 41.21 -21.49 17.87
CA TYR A 55 40.23 -21.76 18.92
C TYR A 55 40.37 -20.72 20.04
N GLN A 56 39.27 -20.08 20.39
CA GLN A 56 39.21 -19.08 21.43
C GLN A 56 38.76 -19.76 22.74
N ALA A 57 39.63 -19.84 23.71
CA ALA A 57 39.37 -20.46 25.02
C ALA A 57 39.47 -19.44 26.15
N GLY A 58 38.51 -19.46 27.04
CA GLY A 58 38.63 -18.83 28.34
C GLY A 58 39.34 -19.77 29.32
N ILE A 59 40.56 -19.46 29.69
CA ILE A 59 41.41 -20.37 30.53
C ILE A 59 41.03 -20.32 32.01
N GLY A 60 40.48 -19.17 32.44
CA GLY A 60 40.08 -18.97 33.81
C GLY A 60 41.12 -18.20 34.67
N THR A 61 41.20 -18.49 35.95
CA THR A 61 42.02 -17.78 36.90
C THR A 61 42.79 -18.76 37.82
N THR A 62 44.01 -18.40 38.16
CA THR A 62 44.64 -19.03 39.31
C THR A 62 44.17 -18.35 40.61
N LYS A 63 43.89 -19.11 41.64
CA LYS A 63 43.45 -18.60 42.94
C LYS A 63 44.34 -19.11 44.04
N ASP A 64 45.00 -18.20 44.75
CA ASP A 64 45.61 -18.44 46.07
C ASP A 64 44.75 -17.76 47.15
N LYS A 65 45.15 -17.90 48.43
CA LYS A 65 44.38 -17.34 49.55
C LYS A 65 44.13 -15.82 49.44
N TYR A 66 45.07 -15.10 48.86
CA TYR A 66 45.01 -13.62 48.75
C TYR A 66 45.15 -13.07 47.35
N LEU A 67 45.37 -13.91 46.32
CA LEU A 67 45.62 -13.46 44.96
C LEU A 67 44.85 -14.28 43.97
N SER A 68 44.19 -13.60 43.04
CA SER A 68 43.54 -14.18 41.86
C SER A 68 44.11 -13.56 40.60
N ILE A 69 44.75 -14.38 39.74
CA ILE A 69 45.37 -13.93 38.50
C ILE A 69 44.60 -14.52 37.33
N ASN A 70 44.13 -13.67 36.44
CA ASN A 70 43.51 -14.13 35.20
C ASN A 70 44.55 -14.69 34.24
N LEU A 71 44.22 -15.85 33.65
CA LEU A 71 45.04 -16.47 32.63
C LEU A 71 44.52 -16.12 31.26
N THR A 72 45.38 -15.78 30.33
CA THR A 72 45.07 -15.55 28.92
C THR A 72 45.89 -16.48 28.04
N SER A 73 45.35 -16.91 26.93
CA SER A 73 46.08 -17.69 25.92
C SER A 73 45.98 -17.04 24.54
N THR A 74 46.94 -17.31 23.69
CA THR A 74 47.03 -16.89 22.32
C THR A 74 46.70 -18.05 21.36
N THR A 75 45.59 -18.72 21.60
CA THR A 75 45.14 -19.87 20.78
C THR A 75 44.34 -19.46 19.57
N ASP A 76 44.00 -18.18 19.41
CA ASP A 76 43.33 -17.62 18.27
C ASP A 76 44.31 -17.06 17.24
N VAL A 77 43.88 -17.12 15.95
CA VAL A 77 44.66 -16.61 14.81
C VAL A 77 43.86 -15.42 14.24
N ASN A 78 44.49 -14.24 14.15
CA ASN A 78 43.80 -13.00 13.88
C ASN A 78 44.35 -12.18 12.69
N ALA A 79 45.42 -12.62 12.03
CA ALA A 79 46.03 -11.96 10.88
C ALA A 79 46.31 -12.96 9.75
N PRO A 80 46.26 -12.52 8.45
CA PRO A 80 46.58 -13.40 7.33
C PRO A 80 47.95 -14.10 7.44
N GLU A 81 48.93 -13.39 7.95
CA GLU A 81 50.30 -13.90 8.13
C GLU A 81 50.35 -15.08 9.10
N ASN A 82 49.56 -15.01 10.15
CA ASN A 82 49.48 -16.10 11.16
C ASN A 82 48.75 -17.33 10.58
N PHE A 83 47.71 -17.13 9.73
CA PHE A 83 47.07 -18.24 9.04
C PHE A 83 48.03 -18.93 8.05
N ARG A 84 48.89 -18.17 7.34
CA ARG A 84 49.90 -18.73 6.40
C ARG A 84 50.85 -19.69 7.10
N GLN A 85 51.18 -19.43 8.36
CA GLN A 85 52.15 -20.21 9.14
C GLN A 85 51.57 -21.48 9.78
N LEU A 86 50.24 -21.68 9.73
CA LEU A 86 49.60 -22.88 10.29
C LEU A 86 50.19 -24.14 9.64
N VAL A 87 50.61 -25.09 10.47
CA VAL A 87 51.10 -26.39 10.00
C VAL A 87 49.93 -27.29 9.67
N VAL A 88 49.83 -27.68 8.42
CA VAL A 88 48.76 -28.53 7.91
C VAL A 88 49.15 -30.02 8.04
N ARG A 89 50.39 -30.32 7.79
CA ARG A 89 50.91 -31.71 7.90
C ARG A 89 52.36 -31.69 8.41
N SER A 90 52.68 -32.67 9.18
CA SER A 90 54.04 -32.92 9.63
C SER A 90 54.36 -34.39 9.37
N GLU A 91 55.35 -34.65 8.51
CA GLU A 91 55.76 -36.03 8.16
C GLU A 91 57.27 -36.10 8.03
N LYS A 92 57.90 -37.05 8.77
CA LYS A 92 59.34 -37.28 8.76
C LYS A 92 60.19 -36.03 8.92
N GLY A 93 59.75 -35.07 9.72
CA GLY A 93 60.47 -33.82 9.99
C GLY A 93 60.25 -32.70 8.98
N SER A 94 59.49 -32.93 7.89
CA SER A 94 59.07 -31.90 6.97
C SER A 94 57.73 -31.32 7.40
N LEU A 95 57.66 -29.98 7.50
CA LEU A 95 56.45 -29.26 7.87
C LEU A 95 55.80 -28.66 6.61
N VAL A 96 54.59 -29.09 6.31
CA VAL A 96 53.75 -28.45 5.25
C VAL A 96 52.92 -27.38 5.94
N ARG A 97 53.07 -26.15 5.50
CA ARG A 97 52.29 -24.97 6.02
C ARG A 97 51.15 -24.62 5.09
N LEU A 98 50.20 -23.88 5.61
CA LEU A 98 49.04 -23.43 4.81
C LEU A 98 49.49 -22.60 3.60
N GLN A 99 50.55 -21.77 3.70
CA GLN A 99 51.09 -20.99 2.56
C GLN A 99 51.64 -21.86 1.42
N ASP A 100 52.00 -23.12 1.68
CA ASP A 100 52.58 -24.01 0.69
C ASP A 100 51.47 -24.59 -0.24
N ILE A 101 50.21 -24.56 0.22
CA ILE A 101 49.04 -25.15 -0.46
C ILE A 101 47.94 -24.18 -0.79
N ALA A 102 48.02 -22.96 -0.27
CA ALA A 102 46.95 -21.96 -0.40
C ALA A 102 47.49 -20.53 -0.30
N ASP A 103 46.79 -19.62 -0.97
CA ASP A 103 46.96 -18.19 -0.78
C ASP A 103 45.94 -17.68 0.24
N THR A 104 46.43 -16.92 1.22
CA THR A 104 45.58 -16.40 2.31
C THR A 104 45.54 -14.90 2.28
N GLU A 105 44.35 -14.36 2.26
CA GLU A 105 44.12 -12.92 2.18
C GLU A 105 42.85 -12.49 2.96
N LEU A 106 42.78 -11.22 3.28
CA LEU A 106 41.56 -10.61 3.81
C LEU A 106 40.68 -10.16 2.62
N GLY A 107 39.62 -10.92 2.34
CA GLY A 107 38.70 -10.69 1.23
C GLY A 107 37.25 -10.46 1.66
N ALA A 108 36.32 -10.63 0.73
CA ALA A 108 34.87 -10.57 1.01
C ALA A 108 34.35 -11.93 1.46
N ASP A 109 33.29 -11.93 2.30
CA ASP A 109 32.63 -13.20 2.68
C ASP A 109 31.65 -13.69 1.57
N ASP A 110 31.25 -12.83 0.66
CA ASP A 110 30.48 -13.15 -0.55
C ASP A 110 30.94 -12.31 -1.74
N TYR A 111 31.18 -12.92 -2.88
CA TYR A 111 31.55 -12.28 -4.14
C TYR A 111 30.43 -12.32 -5.17
N ASN A 112 29.23 -12.83 -4.81
CA ASN A 112 28.12 -12.98 -5.74
C ASN A 112 27.14 -11.80 -5.71
N THR A 113 27.28 -10.91 -4.73
CA THR A 113 26.39 -9.76 -4.54
C THR A 113 27.14 -8.45 -4.58
N THR A 114 26.65 -7.49 -5.36
CA THR A 114 27.13 -6.10 -5.35
C THR A 114 25.98 -5.11 -5.37
N THR A 115 26.26 -3.88 -4.97
CA THR A 115 25.28 -2.79 -5.00
C THR A 115 25.84 -1.56 -5.72
N TRP A 116 24.99 -0.88 -6.48
CA TRP A 116 25.39 0.29 -7.27
C TRP A 116 24.45 1.47 -7.03
N TYR A 117 25.03 2.66 -6.97
CA TYR A 117 24.32 3.92 -6.99
C TYR A 117 24.73 4.70 -8.25
N LYS A 118 23.79 5.02 -9.14
CA LYS A 118 24.07 5.66 -10.44
C LYS A 118 25.16 4.95 -11.24
N GLY A 119 25.11 3.62 -11.30
CA GLY A 119 26.12 2.82 -11.99
C GLY A 119 27.48 2.72 -11.29
N ILE A 120 27.68 3.36 -10.14
CA ILE A 120 28.92 3.34 -9.36
C ILE A 120 28.80 2.30 -8.23
N PRO A 121 29.77 1.40 -8.07
CA PRO A 121 29.79 0.47 -6.93
C PRO A 121 29.68 1.20 -5.60
N SER A 122 28.76 0.79 -4.78
CA SER A 122 28.39 1.47 -3.53
C SER A 122 28.00 0.46 -2.46
N VAL A 123 27.87 0.90 -1.21
CA VAL A 123 27.42 0.07 -0.12
C VAL A 123 26.14 0.63 0.45
N PHE A 124 25.06 -0.17 0.49
CA PHE A 124 23.78 0.27 1.02
C PHE A 124 23.55 -0.22 2.45
N ILE A 125 22.94 0.66 3.24
CA ILE A 125 22.35 0.32 4.53
C ILE A 125 20.86 0.62 4.42
N GLY A 126 20.04 -0.43 4.43
CA GLY A 126 18.59 -0.33 4.48
C GLY A 126 18.13 -0.17 5.92
N ILE A 127 17.35 0.87 6.18
CA ILE A 127 16.77 1.15 7.49
C ILE A 127 15.33 0.68 7.49
N GLU A 128 15.04 -0.28 8.36
CA GLU A 128 13.71 -0.82 8.59
C GLU A 128 13.15 -0.20 9.87
N GLN A 129 11.97 0.39 9.81
CA GLN A 129 11.31 0.96 10.98
C GLN A 129 10.74 -0.12 11.90
N ALA A 130 10.67 0.17 13.19
CA ALA A 130 9.99 -0.69 14.15
C ALA A 130 8.45 -0.65 13.95
N PRO A 131 7.74 -1.76 14.21
CA PRO A 131 6.28 -1.75 14.20
C PRO A 131 5.72 -0.63 15.09
N GLY A 132 4.77 0.15 14.56
CA GLY A 132 4.19 1.30 15.26
C GLY A 132 5.04 2.57 15.29
N ALA A 133 6.28 2.55 14.80
CA ALA A 133 7.09 3.77 14.68
C ALA A 133 6.61 4.65 13.52
N ASN A 134 6.73 5.97 13.69
CA ASN A 134 6.40 6.92 12.64
C ASN A 134 7.53 6.99 11.60
N PRO A 135 7.29 6.65 10.32
CA PRO A 135 8.32 6.62 9.27
C PRO A 135 8.93 8.00 9.01
N VAL A 136 8.17 9.08 9.18
CA VAL A 136 8.65 10.44 8.98
C VAL A 136 9.66 10.81 10.07
N THR A 137 9.32 10.54 11.33
CA THR A 137 10.22 10.81 12.47
C THR A 137 11.51 10.01 12.39
N VAL A 138 11.40 8.73 11.98
CA VAL A 138 12.60 7.87 11.79
C VAL A 138 13.48 8.41 10.66
N ALA A 139 12.89 8.79 9.53
CA ALA A 139 13.65 9.35 8.41
C ALA A 139 14.32 10.68 8.76
N ASP A 140 13.64 11.54 9.52
CA ASP A 140 14.21 12.80 9.99
C ASP A 140 15.39 12.56 10.94
N ALA A 141 15.25 11.66 11.92
CA ALA A 141 16.34 11.30 12.83
C ALA A 141 17.55 10.70 12.06
N VAL A 142 17.31 9.94 11.01
CA VAL A 142 18.38 9.43 10.13
C VAL A 142 19.06 10.57 9.37
N ASN A 143 18.29 11.45 8.76
CA ASN A 143 18.82 12.59 8.00
C ASN A 143 19.63 13.54 8.89
N ASP A 144 19.20 13.79 10.12
CA ASP A 144 19.92 14.59 11.12
C ASP A 144 21.24 13.95 11.57
N LEU A 145 21.31 12.62 11.50
CA LEU A 145 22.52 11.88 11.84
C LEU A 145 23.58 11.86 10.71
N ILE A 146 23.15 11.97 9.44
CA ILE A 146 24.04 11.89 8.27
C ILE A 146 25.24 12.83 8.35
N PRO A 147 25.11 14.14 8.67
CA PRO A 147 26.27 15.04 8.76
C PRO A 147 27.30 14.60 9.82
N LYS A 148 26.82 14.02 10.95
CA LYS A 148 27.69 13.49 12.00
C LYS A 148 28.45 12.23 11.53
N ILE A 149 27.75 11.39 10.76
CA ILE A 149 28.39 10.21 10.15
C ILE A 149 29.45 10.66 9.13
N GLU A 150 29.12 11.60 8.25
CA GLU A 150 30.05 12.10 7.22
C GLU A 150 31.34 12.67 7.82
N SER A 151 31.23 13.38 8.95
CA SER A 151 32.41 13.92 9.66
C SER A 151 33.35 12.83 10.23
N GLN A 152 32.87 11.59 10.37
CA GLN A 152 33.63 10.44 10.90
C GLN A 152 34.18 9.54 9.79
N LEU A 153 33.82 9.82 8.51
CA LEU A 153 34.25 9.00 7.39
C LEU A 153 35.60 9.47 6.84
N PRO A 154 36.40 8.57 6.28
CA PRO A 154 37.60 8.92 5.53
C PRO A 154 37.26 9.85 4.35
N GLN A 155 38.22 10.70 3.99
CA GLN A 155 38.10 11.59 2.83
C GLN A 155 37.78 10.77 1.56
N GLY A 156 36.83 11.26 0.75
CA GLY A 156 36.40 10.63 -0.49
C GLY A 156 35.16 9.71 -0.36
N LEU A 157 34.67 9.44 0.85
CA LEU A 157 33.40 8.74 1.06
C LEU A 157 32.26 9.73 1.27
N LEU A 158 31.16 9.56 0.50
CA LEU A 158 29.94 10.38 0.61
C LEU A 158 28.78 9.48 1.03
N VAL A 159 27.89 10.04 1.84
CA VAL A 159 26.63 9.40 2.22
C VAL A 159 25.50 10.02 1.40
N LYS A 160 24.76 9.20 0.66
CA LYS A 160 23.59 9.62 -0.11
C LYS A 160 22.39 8.78 0.27
N VAL A 161 21.20 9.37 0.20
CA VAL A 161 19.92 8.70 0.42
C VAL A 161 19.24 8.52 -0.94
N PRO A 162 19.43 7.38 -1.61
CA PRO A 162 18.85 7.16 -2.94
C PRO A 162 17.33 7.00 -2.86
N TYR A 163 16.83 6.44 -1.77
CA TYR A 163 15.42 6.20 -1.56
C TYR A 163 15.00 6.53 -0.12
N ASP A 164 13.99 7.38 0.00
CA ASP A 164 13.34 7.76 1.26
C ASP A 164 11.82 7.71 1.10
N ALA A 165 11.21 6.72 1.73
CA ALA A 165 9.77 6.50 1.69
C ALA A 165 8.97 7.64 2.36
N SER A 166 9.58 8.39 3.28
CA SER A 166 8.92 9.49 3.99
C SER A 166 8.70 10.72 3.12
N GLN A 167 9.46 10.90 2.03
CA GLN A 167 9.32 12.05 1.13
C GLN A 167 7.92 12.11 0.50
N PHE A 168 7.40 10.96 0.04
CA PHE A 168 6.05 10.90 -0.49
C PHE A 168 5.00 11.24 0.58
N ILE A 169 5.17 10.74 1.81
CA ILE A 169 4.26 11.01 2.93
C ILE A 169 4.25 12.51 3.26
N LYS A 170 5.43 13.13 3.40
CA LYS A 170 5.57 14.57 3.67
C LYS A 170 4.94 15.43 2.58
N SER A 171 5.20 15.08 1.32
CA SER A 171 4.63 15.78 0.17
C SER A 171 3.11 15.63 0.14
N SER A 172 2.57 14.42 0.37
CA SER A 172 1.13 14.18 0.42
C SER A 172 0.44 14.99 1.53
N ILE A 173 1.03 15.02 2.74
CA ILE A 173 0.51 15.82 3.85
C ILE A 173 0.48 17.31 3.48
N LYS A 174 1.57 17.83 2.90
CA LYS A 174 1.65 19.23 2.47
C LYS A 174 0.57 19.59 1.44
N GLU A 175 0.35 18.72 0.45
CA GLU A 175 -0.67 18.93 -0.56
C GLU A 175 -2.10 18.88 0.03
N VAL A 176 -2.35 18.01 1.01
CA VAL A 176 -3.67 17.99 1.66
C VAL A 176 -3.90 19.22 2.52
N TYR A 177 -2.89 19.74 3.22
CA TYR A 177 -3.02 21.03 3.92
C TYR A 177 -3.40 22.17 2.97
N LYS A 178 -2.77 22.22 1.80
CA LYS A 178 -3.13 23.18 0.75
C LYS A 178 -4.59 22.98 0.30
N THR A 179 -4.99 21.74 0.05
CA THR A 179 -6.36 21.36 -0.34
C THR A 179 -7.39 21.79 0.72
N ILE A 180 -7.09 21.65 2.03
CA ILE A 180 -7.95 22.10 3.13
C ILE A 180 -8.20 23.62 3.04
N ILE A 181 -7.13 24.40 2.88
CA ILE A 181 -7.22 25.85 2.80
C ILE A 181 -8.03 26.27 1.57
N GLU A 182 -7.75 25.68 0.41
CA GLU A 182 -8.48 25.93 -0.83
C GLU A 182 -9.97 25.59 -0.69
N ALA A 183 -10.29 24.42 -0.11
CA ALA A 183 -11.68 24.01 0.11
C ALA A 183 -12.43 24.98 1.03
N VAL A 184 -11.83 25.40 2.14
CA VAL A 184 -12.43 26.39 3.04
C VAL A 184 -12.72 27.70 2.30
N LEU A 185 -11.74 28.23 1.57
CA LEU A 185 -11.91 29.49 0.83
C LEU A 185 -13.00 29.40 -0.22
N ILE A 186 -13.01 28.35 -1.01
CA ILE A 186 -14.01 28.12 -2.08
C ILE A 186 -15.40 27.97 -1.46
N VAL A 187 -15.54 27.19 -0.39
CA VAL A 187 -16.82 27.01 0.29
C VAL A 187 -17.34 28.34 0.85
N LEU A 188 -16.48 29.18 1.45
CA LEU A 188 -16.90 30.50 1.93
C LEU A 188 -17.41 31.40 0.81
N VAL A 189 -16.77 31.36 -0.37
CA VAL A 189 -17.25 32.08 -1.56
C VAL A 189 -18.62 31.57 -1.98
N VAL A 190 -18.82 30.26 -2.04
CA VAL A 190 -20.12 29.66 -2.43
C VAL A 190 -21.22 30.03 -1.44
N ILE A 191 -20.92 29.98 -0.13
CA ILE A 191 -21.88 30.38 0.91
C ILE A 191 -22.28 31.84 0.73
N TYR A 192 -21.31 32.73 0.49
CA TYR A 192 -21.61 34.13 0.21
C TYR A 192 -22.51 34.32 -1.02
N LEU A 193 -22.22 33.60 -2.12
CA LEU A 193 -23.00 33.65 -3.35
C LEU A 193 -24.43 33.10 -3.18
N THR A 194 -24.60 32.08 -2.34
CA THR A 194 -25.91 31.42 -2.15
C THR A 194 -26.79 32.11 -1.11
N LEU A 195 -26.19 32.66 -0.05
CA LEU A 195 -26.92 33.41 0.99
C LEU A 195 -27.14 34.91 0.59
N GLY A 196 -26.37 35.43 -0.38
CA GLY A 196 -26.48 36.82 -0.83
C GLY A 196 -26.03 37.88 0.15
N SER A 197 -25.66 37.51 1.37
CA SER A 197 -25.30 38.40 2.48
C SER A 197 -23.99 38.00 3.14
N LEU A 198 -23.01 38.92 3.16
CA LEU A 198 -21.73 38.69 3.84
C LEU A 198 -21.91 38.43 5.34
N ARG A 199 -22.91 39.09 5.96
CA ARG A 199 -23.21 38.92 7.38
C ARG A 199 -23.74 37.51 7.68
N ALA A 200 -24.61 37.00 6.83
CA ALA A 200 -25.10 35.63 6.94
C ALA A 200 -23.97 34.61 6.70
N ALA A 201 -23.06 34.87 5.75
CA ALA A 201 -21.93 33.98 5.42
C ALA A 201 -20.88 33.90 6.56
N ILE A 202 -20.74 34.91 7.41
CA ILE A 202 -19.81 34.86 8.56
C ILE A 202 -20.18 33.75 9.54
N ILE A 203 -21.45 33.36 9.67
CA ILE A 203 -21.89 32.37 10.65
C ILE A 203 -21.34 30.98 10.30
N PRO A 204 -21.55 30.42 9.09
CA PRO A 204 -20.88 29.19 8.67
C PRO A 204 -19.34 29.35 8.60
N ALA A 205 -18.84 30.56 8.26
CA ALA A 205 -17.40 30.81 8.18
C ALA A 205 -16.69 30.62 9.54
N VAL A 206 -17.38 30.88 10.67
CA VAL A 206 -16.86 30.63 12.02
C VAL A 206 -17.12 29.19 12.44
N ALA A 207 -18.23 28.57 12.03
CA ALA A 207 -18.60 27.21 12.39
C ALA A 207 -17.60 26.17 11.84
N VAL A 208 -17.12 26.35 10.61
CA VAL A 208 -16.21 25.40 9.95
C VAL A 208 -14.87 25.24 10.70
N PRO A 209 -14.08 26.30 10.95
CA PRO A 209 -12.84 26.16 11.69
C PRO A 209 -13.03 25.59 13.10
N LEU A 210 -14.09 25.98 13.79
CA LEU A 210 -14.40 25.46 15.12
C LEU A 210 -14.68 23.96 15.09
N SER A 211 -15.46 23.48 14.13
CA SER A 211 -15.75 22.05 13.98
C SER A 211 -14.49 21.25 13.62
N MET A 212 -13.60 21.83 12.80
CA MET A 212 -12.32 21.19 12.46
C MET A 212 -11.39 21.10 13.68
N ILE A 213 -11.33 22.14 14.52
CA ILE A 213 -10.61 22.11 15.80
C ILE A 213 -11.23 21.06 16.72
N GLY A 214 -12.56 20.96 16.74
CA GLY A 214 -13.28 19.93 17.48
C GLY A 214 -12.96 18.52 16.99
N ALA A 215 -12.88 18.30 15.67
CA ALA A 215 -12.45 17.03 15.10
C ALA A 215 -11.00 16.68 15.49
N ALA A 216 -10.08 17.64 15.42
CA ALA A 216 -8.70 17.46 15.87
C ALA A 216 -8.63 17.14 17.38
N PHE A 217 -9.48 17.74 18.20
CA PHE A 217 -9.59 17.41 19.62
C PHE A 217 -10.10 15.97 19.85
N VAL A 218 -11.11 15.52 19.09
CA VAL A 218 -11.58 14.12 19.14
C VAL A 218 -10.47 13.16 18.73
N MET A 219 -9.72 13.46 17.67
CA MET A 219 -8.54 12.67 17.25
C MET A 219 -7.51 12.58 18.38
N TYR A 220 -7.21 13.69 19.04
CA TYR A 220 -6.28 13.72 20.17
C TYR A 220 -6.74 12.84 21.34
N LEU A 221 -8.03 12.90 21.69
CA LEU A 221 -8.62 12.07 22.75
C LEU A 221 -8.57 10.58 22.43
N LEU A 222 -8.74 10.20 21.15
CA LEU A 222 -8.71 8.82 20.69
C LEU A 222 -7.28 8.31 20.40
N GLY A 223 -6.28 9.17 20.52
CA GLY A 223 -4.89 8.85 20.24
C GLY A 223 -4.58 8.65 18.74
N TYR A 224 -5.40 9.22 17.86
CA TYR A 224 -5.21 9.12 16.41
C TYR A 224 -4.13 10.06 15.90
N SER A 225 -3.50 9.65 14.81
CA SER A 225 -2.41 10.40 14.19
C SER A 225 -2.92 11.37 13.12
N LEU A 226 -2.15 12.44 12.86
CA LEU A 226 -2.31 13.25 11.66
C LEU A 226 -1.67 12.52 10.49
N ASN A 227 -2.48 11.91 9.66
CA ASN A 227 -2.06 11.16 8.47
C ASN A 227 -2.90 11.57 7.25
N LEU A 228 -2.55 11.01 6.08
CA LEU A 228 -3.23 11.35 4.83
C LEU A 228 -4.74 11.14 4.91
N LEU A 229 -5.20 10.05 5.53
CA LEU A 229 -6.62 9.69 5.59
C LEU A 229 -7.39 10.56 6.59
N THR A 230 -6.82 10.84 7.78
CA THR A 230 -7.45 11.73 8.75
C THR A 230 -7.54 13.18 8.24
N LEU A 231 -6.52 13.65 7.53
CA LEU A 231 -6.55 14.94 6.86
C LEU A 231 -7.57 14.97 5.71
N LEU A 232 -7.68 13.88 4.95
CA LEU A 232 -8.69 13.76 3.90
C LEU A 232 -10.12 13.75 4.47
N SER A 233 -10.33 13.10 5.61
CA SER A 233 -11.62 13.17 6.31
C SER A 233 -11.96 14.60 6.76
N MET A 234 -10.95 15.39 7.14
CA MET A 234 -11.14 16.80 7.45
C MET A 234 -11.56 17.62 6.22
N VAL A 235 -10.98 17.35 5.03
CA VAL A 235 -11.44 18.02 3.78
C VAL A 235 -12.91 17.71 3.51
N LEU A 236 -13.31 16.45 3.65
CA LEU A 236 -14.72 16.04 3.49
C LEU A 236 -15.62 16.69 4.56
N ALA A 237 -15.12 16.77 5.79
CA ALA A 237 -15.85 17.40 6.89
C ALA A 237 -16.19 18.88 6.61
N ILE A 238 -15.33 19.62 5.90
CA ILE A 238 -15.60 21.03 5.55
C ILE A 238 -16.96 21.17 4.88
N GLY A 239 -17.22 20.36 3.85
CA GLY A 239 -18.49 20.39 3.13
C GLY A 239 -19.69 19.94 3.97
N LEU A 240 -19.51 18.90 4.80
CA LEU A 240 -20.58 18.33 5.63
C LEU A 240 -20.98 19.22 6.81
N VAL A 241 -20.00 19.87 7.41
CA VAL A 241 -20.14 20.77 8.57
C VAL A 241 -20.87 22.05 8.21
N VAL A 242 -20.58 22.57 7.01
CA VAL A 242 -21.22 23.80 6.50
C VAL A 242 -22.72 23.65 6.39
N ASP A 243 -23.20 22.49 6.00
CA ASP A 243 -24.61 22.20 5.78
C ASP A 243 -25.49 22.52 6.98
N ASP A 244 -25.10 22.08 8.17
CA ASP A 244 -25.89 22.27 9.38
C ASP A 244 -26.02 23.75 9.74
N ALA A 245 -24.93 24.50 9.60
CA ALA A 245 -24.93 25.93 9.85
C ALA A 245 -25.79 26.71 8.81
N ILE A 246 -25.73 26.33 7.52
CA ILE A 246 -26.55 26.96 6.45
C ILE A 246 -28.02 26.76 6.73
N ILE A 247 -28.45 25.53 7.03
CA ILE A 247 -29.88 25.22 7.29
C ILE A 247 -30.40 26.04 8.47
N VAL A 248 -29.63 26.22 9.54
CA VAL A 248 -30.01 27.00 10.69
C VAL A 248 -30.11 28.48 10.35
N VAL A 249 -29.11 29.05 9.68
CA VAL A 249 -29.09 30.46 9.30
C VAL A 249 -30.26 30.80 8.37
N GLU A 250 -30.56 29.93 7.39
CA GLU A 250 -31.66 30.13 6.47
C GLU A 250 -33.02 30.04 7.17
N ASN A 251 -33.17 29.08 8.10
CA ASN A 251 -34.42 28.96 8.84
C ASN A 251 -34.68 30.17 9.76
N VAL A 252 -33.60 30.65 10.46
CA VAL A 252 -33.70 31.90 11.27
C VAL A 252 -34.03 33.10 10.37
N HIS A 253 -33.41 33.19 9.17
CA HIS A 253 -33.70 34.28 8.24
C HIS A 253 -35.16 34.25 7.79
N ARG A 254 -35.73 33.10 7.49
CA ARG A 254 -37.13 32.91 7.14
C ARG A 254 -38.10 33.37 8.25
N HIS A 255 -37.76 33.13 9.53
CA HIS A 255 -38.52 33.65 10.65
C HIS A 255 -38.46 35.19 10.78
N ILE A 256 -37.27 35.79 10.50
CA ILE A 256 -37.10 37.24 10.45
C ILE A 256 -37.95 37.86 9.32
N GLU A 257 -37.99 37.23 8.14
CA GLU A 257 -38.82 37.67 7.01
C GLU A 257 -40.33 37.63 7.32
N ARG A 258 -40.78 36.73 8.20
CA ARG A 258 -42.13 36.65 8.72
C ARG A 258 -42.45 37.71 9.76
N GLY A 259 -41.47 38.56 10.08
CA GLY A 259 -41.65 39.68 11.02
C GLY A 259 -41.33 39.35 12.49
N GLU A 260 -40.75 38.19 12.80
CA GLU A 260 -40.33 37.86 14.18
C GLU A 260 -39.07 38.68 14.57
N PRO A 261 -39.00 39.20 15.82
CA PRO A 261 -37.78 39.84 16.32
C PRO A 261 -36.57 38.86 16.25
N ARG A 262 -35.37 39.35 15.96
CA ARG A 262 -34.15 38.53 15.71
C ARG A 262 -33.90 37.46 16.78
N LEU A 263 -34.02 37.84 18.07
CA LEU A 263 -33.83 36.90 19.16
C LEU A 263 -34.91 35.79 19.16
N GLN A 264 -36.16 36.19 18.97
CA GLN A 264 -37.28 35.22 18.91
C GLN A 264 -37.17 34.32 17.67
N ALA A 265 -36.84 34.88 16.50
CA ALA A 265 -36.60 34.17 15.27
C ALA A 265 -35.47 33.12 15.40
N ALA A 266 -34.39 33.50 16.10
CA ALA A 266 -33.30 32.59 16.37
C ALA A 266 -33.71 31.41 17.29
N ILE A 267 -34.51 31.66 18.32
CA ILE A 267 -35.02 30.64 19.25
C ILE A 267 -36.04 29.75 18.53
N SER A 268 -37.01 30.31 17.81
CA SER A 268 -38.04 29.57 17.07
C SER A 268 -37.43 28.75 15.97
N GLY A 269 -36.51 29.34 15.17
CA GLY A 269 -35.82 28.68 14.08
C GLY A 269 -34.94 27.52 14.54
N ALA A 270 -34.20 27.69 15.67
CA ALA A 270 -33.40 26.61 16.23
C ALA A 270 -34.24 25.47 16.79
N ARG A 271 -35.35 25.76 17.46
CA ARG A 271 -36.27 24.76 18.00
C ARG A 271 -36.93 23.94 16.89
N GLU A 272 -37.32 24.56 15.79
CA GLU A 272 -37.93 23.88 14.64
C GLU A 272 -36.97 22.85 14.03
N LEU A 273 -35.66 23.18 14.01
CA LEU A 273 -34.63 22.36 13.40
C LEU A 273 -33.89 21.43 14.36
N ALA A 274 -34.15 21.48 15.67
CA ALA A 274 -33.41 20.67 16.63
C ALA A 274 -33.54 19.15 16.35
N VAL A 275 -34.77 18.68 16.15
CA VAL A 275 -35.02 17.26 15.87
C VAL A 275 -34.42 16.84 14.50
N PRO A 276 -34.67 17.58 13.40
CA PRO A 276 -34.01 17.29 12.12
C PRO A 276 -32.48 17.23 12.18
N ILE A 277 -31.82 18.18 12.86
CA ILE A 277 -30.36 18.21 12.96
C ILE A 277 -29.84 17.03 13.78
N ILE A 278 -30.46 16.71 14.92
CA ILE A 278 -30.11 15.52 15.69
C ILE A 278 -30.28 14.26 14.83
N ALA A 279 -31.39 14.21 14.06
CA ALA A 279 -31.67 13.13 13.14
C ALA A 279 -30.55 12.92 12.10
N MET A 280 -30.22 14.00 11.40
CA MET A 280 -29.18 13.96 10.36
C MET A 280 -27.80 13.62 10.93
N THR A 281 -27.44 14.22 12.09
CA THR A 281 -26.18 13.92 12.77
C THR A 281 -26.11 12.45 13.19
N THR A 282 -27.14 11.91 13.84
CA THR A 282 -27.21 10.51 14.28
C THR A 282 -27.15 9.56 13.08
N THR A 283 -27.83 9.88 11.98
CA THR A 283 -27.77 9.07 10.75
C THR A 283 -26.37 9.05 10.13
N LEU A 284 -25.67 10.19 10.10
CA LEU A 284 -24.29 10.24 9.64
C LEU A 284 -23.33 9.45 10.54
N LEU A 285 -23.50 9.52 11.87
CA LEU A 285 -22.75 8.69 12.80
C LEU A 285 -23.00 7.20 12.54
N ALA A 286 -24.26 6.82 12.32
CA ALA A 286 -24.67 5.45 12.06
C ALA A 286 -24.06 4.87 10.77
N VAL A 287 -23.84 5.70 9.74
CA VAL A 287 -23.19 5.28 8.48
C VAL A 287 -21.76 4.79 8.72
N TYR A 288 -21.02 5.49 9.59
CA TYR A 288 -19.61 5.19 9.83
C TYR A 288 -19.38 4.16 10.93
N ALA A 289 -20.39 3.88 11.77
CA ALA A 289 -20.27 2.92 12.85
C ALA A 289 -19.79 1.51 12.39
N PRO A 290 -20.30 0.92 11.30
CA PRO A 290 -19.81 -0.37 10.82
C PRO A 290 -18.33 -0.40 10.45
N ILE A 291 -17.74 0.73 10.02
CA ILE A 291 -16.32 0.83 9.73
C ILE A 291 -15.49 0.60 11.00
N GLY A 292 -15.99 1.04 12.15
CA GLY A 292 -15.33 0.82 13.45
C GLY A 292 -15.20 -0.65 13.85
N PHE A 293 -15.97 -1.53 13.25
CA PHE A 293 -15.93 -2.98 13.49
C PHE A 293 -15.20 -3.75 12.38
N MET A 294 -14.70 -3.06 11.36
CA MET A 294 -13.92 -3.66 10.30
C MET A 294 -12.55 -4.11 10.79
N GLY A 295 -12.21 -5.36 10.52
CA GLY A 295 -10.86 -5.90 10.74
C GLY A 295 -9.94 -5.68 9.53
N GLY A 296 -8.73 -6.26 9.63
CA GLY A 296 -7.77 -6.24 8.53
C GLY A 296 -7.07 -4.89 8.29
N LEU A 297 -6.38 -4.79 7.17
CA LEU A 297 -5.65 -3.59 6.77
C LEU A 297 -6.63 -2.44 6.47
N THR A 298 -7.70 -2.72 5.75
CA THR A 298 -8.71 -1.71 5.39
C THR A 298 -9.39 -1.15 6.64
N GLY A 299 -9.71 -1.99 7.63
CA GLY A 299 -10.24 -1.53 8.92
C GLY A 299 -9.25 -0.60 9.63
N ALA A 300 -7.99 -0.99 9.76
CA ALA A 300 -6.96 -0.18 10.39
C ALA A 300 -6.75 1.19 9.72
N LEU A 301 -6.87 1.24 8.40
CA LEU A 301 -6.75 2.49 7.64
C LEU A 301 -7.95 3.41 7.82
N PHE A 302 -9.17 2.87 7.77
CA PHE A 302 -10.38 3.69 7.70
C PHE A 302 -11.05 3.95 9.06
N ILE A 303 -10.65 3.28 10.13
CA ILE A 303 -11.19 3.55 11.46
C ILE A 303 -10.87 4.99 11.91
N GLU A 304 -9.63 5.44 11.73
CA GLU A 304 -9.23 6.82 12.06
C GLU A 304 -9.95 7.85 11.19
N PHE A 305 -10.10 7.55 9.87
CA PHE A 305 -10.87 8.38 8.94
C PHE A 305 -12.33 8.52 9.39
N ALA A 306 -13.00 7.41 9.68
CA ALA A 306 -14.41 7.37 10.04
C ALA A 306 -14.69 8.12 11.35
N PHE A 307 -13.88 7.88 12.38
CA PHE A 307 -14.07 8.55 13.69
C PHE A 307 -13.67 10.01 13.67
N THR A 308 -12.69 10.41 12.84
CA THR A 308 -12.36 11.84 12.63
C THR A 308 -13.53 12.57 11.99
N LEU A 309 -14.12 11.98 10.94
CA LEU A 309 -15.27 12.58 10.26
C LEU A 309 -16.52 12.60 11.16
N THR A 310 -16.77 11.51 11.86
CA THR A 310 -17.83 11.39 12.86
C THR A 310 -17.69 12.46 13.96
N GLY A 311 -16.50 12.67 14.47
CA GLY A 311 -16.18 13.71 15.45
C GLY A 311 -16.47 15.12 14.91
N ALA A 312 -16.07 15.41 13.67
CA ALA A 312 -16.34 16.69 13.00
C ALA A 312 -17.85 16.95 12.88
N VAL A 313 -18.61 15.95 12.44
CA VAL A 313 -20.07 16.06 12.27
C VAL A 313 -20.79 16.21 13.60
N LEU A 314 -20.38 15.49 14.64
CA LEU A 314 -20.95 15.61 15.98
C LEU A 314 -20.75 17.02 16.55
N ILE A 315 -19.54 17.54 16.47
CA ILE A 315 -19.22 18.90 16.92
C ILE A 315 -19.97 19.95 16.07
N SER A 316 -20.11 19.72 14.75
CA SER A 316 -20.91 20.57 13.87
C SER A 316 -22.35 20.67 14.33
N GLY A 317 -23.00 19.54 14.65
CA GLY A 317 -24.37 19.53 15.14
C GLY A 317 -24.54 20.34 16.43
N VAL A 318 -23.57 20.23 17.36
CA VAL A 318 -23.57 21.05 18.60
C VAL A 318 -23.42 22.53 18.26
N ILE A 319 -22.50 22.91 17.38
CA ILE A 319 -22.27 24.30 16.96
C ILE A 319 -23.50 24.84 16.22
N ALA A 320 -24.12 24.06 15.37
CA ALA A 320 -25.30 24.44 14.63
C ALA A 320 -26.51 24.75 15.54
N LEU A 321 -26.66 24.02 16.64
CA LEU A 321 -27.77 24.22 17.60
C LEU A 321 -27.45 25.26 18.67
N THR A 322 -26.22 25.68 18.86
CA THR A 322 -25.81 26.61 19.91
C THR A 322 -25.26 27.94 19.37
N LEU A 323 -24.11 27.86 18.70
CA LEU A 323 -23.38 29.03 18.20
C LEU A 323 -24.09 29.68 17.01
N SER A 324 -24.58 28.89 16.05
CA SER A 324 -25.20 29.45 14.84
C SER A 324 -26.48 30.27 15.14
N PRO A 325 -27.44 29.84 15.98
CA PRO A 325 -28.56 30.65 16.37
C PRO A 325 -28.14 31.92 17.16
N MET A 326 -27.14 31.80 18.04
CA MET A 326 -26.65 32.95 18.82
C MET A 326 -26.03 34.00 17.91
N LEU A 327 -25.19 33.60 16.95
CA LEU A 327 -24.61 34.52 15.97
C LEU A 327 -25.69 35.07 15.03
N SER A 328 -26.67 34.28 14.62
CA SER A 328 -27.80 34.72 13.78
C SER A 328 -28.59 35.85 14.45
N SER A 329 -28.88 35.74 15.78
CA SER A 329 -29.60 36.77 16.53
C SER A 329 -28.87 38.11 16.60
N ARG A 330 -27.50 38.10 16.48
CA ARG A 330 -26.67 39.32 16.60
C ARG A 330 -26.25 39.89 15.25
N VAL A 331 -26.02 39.05 14.23
CA VAL A 331 -25.37 39.42 12.97
C VAL A 331 -26.37 39.68 11.85
N LEU A 332 -27.50 38.92 11.81
CA LEU A 332 -28.52 39.10 10.77
C LEU A 332 -29.26 40.45 10.90
N LYS A 333 -29.68 41.01 9.77
CA LYS A 333 -30.42 42.25 9.69
C LYS A 333 -31.89 42.02 9.96
N GLU A 334 -32.61 43.08 10.34
CA GLU A 334 -34.06 43.10 10.41
C GLU A 334 -34.68 43.18 9.03
N HIS A 335 -35.96 42.78 8.92
CA HIS A 335 -36.70 42.80 7.67
C HIS A 335 -36.70 44.21 7.03
N GLY A 336 -36.53 44.27 5.71
CA GLY A 336 -36.52 45.54 4.95
C GLY A 336 -35.17 46.25 4.80
N SER A 337 -34.08 45.69 5.31
CA SER A 337 -32.71 46.22 5.16
C SER A 337 -31.82 45.42 4.21
N GLU A 338 -32.42 44.66 3.29
CA GLU A 338 -31.74 43.76 2.37
C GLU A 338 -30.95 44.51 1.28
N GLY A 339 -29.76 44.01 0.94
CA GLY A 339 -28.94 44.58 -0.13
C GLY A 339 -29.46 44.19 -1.52
N ARG A 340 -29.05 44.93 -2.55
CA ARG A 340 -29.45 44.65 -3.94
C ARG A 340 -29.05 43.25 -4.41
N PHE A 341 -27.89 42.76 -3.98
CA PHE A 341 -27.40 41.41 -4.31
C PHE A 341 -28.23 40.34 -3.59
N GLU A 342 -28.56 40.52 -2.32
CA GLU A 342 -29.43 39.62 -1.54
C GLU A 342 -30.81 39.48 -2.21
N GLN A 343 -31.43 40.58 -2.63
CA GLN A 343 -32.69 40.59 -3.37
C GLN A 343 -32.61 39.87 -4.73
N GLN A 344 -31.45 39.97 -5.41
CA GLN A 344 -31.26 39.28 -6.69
C GLN A 344 -31.11 37.76 -6.50
N VAL A 345 -30.39 37.35 -5.47
CA VAL A 345 -30.25 35.91 -5.10
C VAL A 345 -31.64 35.37 -4.75
N GLU A 346 -32.42 36.09 -3.94
CA GLU A 346 -33.78 35.68 -3.55
C GLU A 346 -34.70 35.52 -4.78
N LYS A 347 -34.72 36.49 -5.71
CA LYS A 347 -35.48 36.38 -6.96
C LYS A 347 -35.08 35.17 -7.76
N THR A 348 -33.79 34.85 -7.82
CA THR A 348 -33.29 33.68 -8.56
C THR A 348 -33.78 32.38 -7.93
N PHE A 349 -33.73 32.29 -6.60
CA PHE A 349 -34.21 31.10 -5.88
C PHE A 349 -35.74 30.96 -5.96
N ASN A 350 -36.50 32.05 -5.90
CA ASN A 350 -37.96 32.05 -6.08
C ASN A 350 -38.31 31.56 -7.49
N TRP A 351 -37.65 32.07 -8.53
CA TRP A 351 -37.83 31.60 -9.90
C TRP A 351 -37.50 30.10 -10.06
N MET A 352 -36.41 29.64 -9.43
CA MET A 352 -36.00 28.23 -9.40
C MET A 352 -37.08 27.37 -8.72
N SER A 353 -37.55 27.78 -7.55
CA SER A 353 -38.61 27.10 -6.80
C SER A 353 -39.90 26.96 -7.56
N ASP A 354 -40.37 28.04 -8.21
CA ASP A 354 -41.60 28.04 -9.01
C ASP A 354 -41.47 27.14 -10.25
N ASN A 355 -40.30 27.17 -10.90
CA ASN A 355 -40.06 26.29 -12.06
C ASN A 355 -39.98 24.82 -11.63
N TYR A 356 -39.30 24.54 -10.54
CA TYR A 356 -39.21 23.20 -9.99
C TYR A 356 -40.61 22.69 -9.55
N GLY A 357 -41.39 23.50 -8.84
CA GLY A 357 -42.75 23.12 -8.42
C GLY A 357 -43.61 22.74 -9.62
N ARG A 358 -43.56 23.53 -10.70
CA ARG A 358 -44.27 23.22 -11.97
C ARG A 358 -43.77 21.93 -12.63
N ALA A 359 -42.44 21.69 -12.62
CA ALA A 359 -41.87 20.49 -13.18
C ALA A 359 -42.22 19.25 -12.31
N LEU A 360 -42.16 19.38 -10.99
CA LEU A 360 -42.51 18.33 -10.05
C LEU A 360 -44.00 17.95 -10.15
N HIS A 361 -44.88 18.96 -10.22
CA HIS A 361 -46.31 18.73 -10.42
C HIS A 361 -46.61 17.92 -11.69
N LYS A 362 -45.95 18.25 -12.84
CA LYS A 362 -46.03 17.46 -14.06
C LYS A 362 -45.49 16.03 -13.91
N ALA A 363 -44.38 15.87 -13.23
CA ALA A 363 -43.77 14.57 -12.97
C ALA A 363 -44.69 13.69 -12.09
N LEU A 364 -45.30 14.26 -11.04
CA LEU A 364 -46.23 13.57 -10.14
C LEU A 364 -47.61 13.28 -10.76
N ASN A 365 -47.94 13.86 -11.91
CA ASN A 365 -49.10 13.41 -12.70
C ASN A 365 -48.87 12.02 -13.32
N ASN A 366 -47.60 11.58 -13.48
CA ASN A 366 -47.21 10.30 -14.03
C ASN A 366 -46.33 9.51 -13.05
N VAL A 367 -46.84 9.29 -11.81
CA VAL A 367 -46.11 8.60 -10.72
C VAL A 367 -45.53 7.26 -11.19
N GLY A 368 -46.28 6.49 -12.01
CA GLY A 368 -45.83 5.20 -12.53
C GLY A 368 -44.53 5.29 -13.34
N ILE A 369 -44.36 6.34 -14.15
CA ILE A 369 -43.14 6.58 -14.95
C ILE A 369 -41.98 6.91 -14.02
N MET A 370 -42.18 7.73 -12.97
CA MET A 370 -41.14 8.09 -12.02
C MET A 370 -40.65 6.88 -11.24
N ILE A 371 -41.54 5.98 -10.85
CA ILE A 371 -41.21 4.73 -10.18
C ILE A 371 -40.46 3.76 -11.10
N ALA A 372 -40.98 3.61 -12.35
CA ALA A 372 -40.29 2.77 -13.33
C ALA A 372 -38.86 3.26 -13.59
N LEU A 373 -38.66 4.57 -13.68
CA LEU A 373 -37.33 5.19 -13.81
C LEU A 373 -36.47 4.87 -12.55
N GLY A 374 -37.00 5.03 -11.34
CA GLY A 374 -36.31 4.69 -10.11
C GLY A 374 -35.87 3.22 -10.03
N VAL A 375 -36.77 2.31 -10.44
CA VAL A 375 -36.48 0.86 -10.50
C VAL A 375 -35.43 0.55 -11.60
N ALA A 376 -35.51 1.22 -12.75
CA ALA A 376 -34.52 1.09 -13.82
C ALA A 376 -33.10 1.55 -13.35
N ILE A 377 -33.02 2.67 -12.63
CA ILE A 377 -31.76 3.14 -12.03
C ILE A 377 -31.24 2.15 -10.99
N LEU A 378 -32.11 1.59 -10.14
CA LEU A 378 -31.74 0.56 -9.18
C LEU A 378 -31.11 -0.66 -9.90
N PHE A 379 -31.73 -1.12 -10.99
CA PHE A 379 -31.21 -2.24 -11.77
C PHE A 379 -29.89 -1.88 -12.48
N SER A 380 -29.77 -0.65 -13.00
CA SER A 380 -28.55 -0.20 -13.66
C SER A 380 -27.33 -0.19 -12.72
N ASN A 381 -27.51 0.07 -11.42
CA ASN A 381 -26.41 -0.03 -10.42
C ASN A 381 -25.75 -1.41 -10.42
N TYR A 382 -26.55 -2.46 -10.50
CA TYR A 382 -26.01 -3.83 -10.55
C TYR A 382 -25.17 -4.06 -11.81
N LEU A 383 -25.67 -3.62 -12.97
CA LEU A 383 -24.95 -3.74 -14.24
C LEU A 383 -23.66 -2.90 -14.24
N MET A 384 -23.73 -1.67 -13.73
CA MET A 384 -22.57 -0.78 -13.64
C MET A 384 -21.51 -1.34 -12.66
N TYR A 385 -21.93 -1.88 -11.53
CA TYR A 385 -21.02 -2.51 -10.56
C TYR A 385 -20.28 -3.71 -11.17
N LEU A 386 -20.98 -4.57 -11.91
CA LEU A 386 -20.37 -5.74 -12.57
C LEU A 386 -19.37 -5.38 -13.67
N ASN A 387 -19.54 -4.24 -14.33
CA ASN A 387 -18.66 -3.78 -15.41
C ASN A 387 -17.59 -2.78 -14.94
N SER A 388 -17.50 -2.51 -13.64
CA SER A 388 -16.51 -1.59 -13.08
C SER A 388 -15.23 -2.32 -12.74
N LYS A 389 -14.09 -1.74 -13.06
CA LYS A 389 -12.76 -2.26 -12.69
C LYS A 389 -12.60 -2.34 -11.17
N ASN A 390 -12.07 -3.46 -10.67
CA ASN A 390 -11.87 -3.70 -9.25
C ASN A 390 -10.38 -3.77 -8.88
N GLU A 391 -9.95 -2.96 -7.94
CA GLU A 391 -8.60 -2.99 -7.37
C GLU A 391 -8.61 -2.68 -5.88
N LEU A 392 -7.50 -2.94 -5.18
CA LEU A 392 -7.40 -2.62 -3.76
C LEU A 392 -7.26 -1.11 -3.56
N ALA A 393 -6.30 -0.51 -4.23
CA ALA A 393 -6.07 0.94 -4.24
C ALA A 393 -5.44 1.33 -5.57
N PRO A 394 -5.65 2.56 -6.05
CA PRO A 394 -5.04 3.04 -7.27
C PRO A 394 -3.54 3.25 -7.10
N ASP A 395 -2.80 3.10 -8.19
CA ASP A 395 -1.39 3.45 -8.20
C ASP A 395 -1.23 4.98 -8.02
N GLU A 396 -0.33 5.38 -7.13
CA GLU A 396 0.00 6.79 -6.88
C GLU A 396 1.35 7.15 -7.51
N ASP A 397 1.46 8.39 -7.97
CA ASP A 397 2.74 8.90 -8.44
C ASP A 397 3.67 9.22 -7.27
N GLN A 398 4.52 8.24 -6.92
CA GLN A 398 5.49 8.34 -5.84
C GLN A 398 6.88 8.80 -6.32
N GLY A 399 7.03 9.06 -7.63
CA GLY A 399 8.29 9.48 -8.24
C GLY A 399 9.37 8.39 -8.25
N ILE A 400 8.98 7.13 -8.09
CA ILE A 400 9.88 5.98 -8.15
C ILE A 400 9.22 4.79 -8.84
N LEU A 401 9.96 4.17 -9.75
CA LEU A 401 9.62 2.89 -10.35
C LEU A 401 10.65 1.86 -9.92
N PHE A 402 10.21 0.75 -9.37
CA PHE A 402 11.07 -0.40 -9.16
C PHE A 402 11.17 -1.20 -10.45
N PHE A 403 12.29 -1.88 -10.61
CA PHE A 403 12.48 -2.83 -11.69
C PHE A 403 13.14 -4.10 -11.18
N SER A 404 12.87 -5.17 -11.86
CA SER A 404 13.56 -6.44 -11.73
C SER A 404 13.99 -6.89 -13.10
N ALA A 405 15.23 -7.31 -13.23
CA ALA A 405 15.77 -7.87 -14.46
C ALA A 405 16.38 -9.23 -14.14
N THR A 406 15.85 -10.29 -14.79
CA THR A 406 16.23 -11.67 -14.55
C THR A 406 17.00 -12.20 -15.77
N GLY A 407 18.26 -12.54 -15.56
CA GLY A 407 19.13 -13.22 -16.53
C GLY A 407 18.98 -14.75 -16.47
N PRO A 408 19.78 -15.48 -17.24
CA PRO A 408 19.89 -16.93 -17.14
C PRO A 408 20.19 -17.38 -15.70
N ARG A 409 19.72 -18.54 -15.30
CA ARG A 409 19.94 -19.09 -13.95
C ARG A 409 21.43 -19.32 -13.63
N THR A 410 22.24 -19.49 -14.65
CA THR A 410 23.71 -19.64 -14.58
C THR A 410 24.46 -18.31 -14.64
N ALA A 411 23.76 -17.17 -14.67
CA ALA A 411 24.39 -15.86 -14.78
C ALA A 411 25.33 -15.58 -13.60
N THR A 412 26.56 -15.21 -13.91
CA THR A 412 27.54 -14.74 -12.91
C THR A 412 27.30 -13.28 -12.56
N LEU A 413 27.98 -12.79 -11.51
CA LEU A 413 27.89 -11.38 -11.15
C LEU A 413 28.38 -10.47 -12.29
N GLU A 414 29.47 -10.84 -12.97
CA GLU A 414 30.00 -10.05 -14.08
C GLU A 414 29.04 -9.97 -15.28
N TYR A 415 28.26 -11.06 -15.51
CA TYR A 415 27.16 -11.04 -16.47
C TYR A 415 26.12 -9.97 -16.07
N LEU A 416 25.66 -10.02 -14.83
CA LEU A 416 24.66 -9.08 -14.32
C LEU A 416 25.17 -7.64 -14.33
N GLU A 417 26.44 -7.40 -14.01
CA GLU A 417 27.07 -6.08 -14.09
C GLU A 417 27.09 -5.50 -15.51
N SER A 418 27.36 -6.35 -16.48
CA SER A 418 27.35 -5.95 -17.90
C SER A 418 25.98 -5.43 -18.32
N TYR A 419 24.91 -6.14 -17.99
CA TYR A 419 23.55 -5.71 -18.30
C TYR A 419 23.03 -4.61 -17.38
N GLY A 420 23.47 -4.57 -16.13
CA GLY A 420 23.23 -3.45 -15.22
C GLY A 420 23.74 -2.11 -15.76
N ARG A 421 24.90 -2.10 -16.44
CA ARG A 421 25.42 -0.90 -17.12
C ARG A 421 24.56 -0.49 -18.32
N GLN A 422 24.06 -1.44 -19.09
CA GLN A 422 23.12 -1.14 -20.19
C GLN A 422 21.81 -0.56 -19.69
N ILE A 423 21.25 -1.12 -18.59
CA ILE A 423 20.06 -0.58 -17.93
C ILE A 423 20.33 0.85 -17.44
N GLN A 424 21.49 1.10 -16.84
CA GLN A 424 21.86 2.45 -16.37
C GLN A 424 21.92 3.45 -17.53
N SER A 425 22.49 3.08 -18.65
CA SER A 425 22.56 3.96 -19.82
C SER A 425 21.16 4.29 -20.36
N ILE A 426 20.21 3.35 -20.30
CA ILE A 426 18.81 3.62 -20.67
C ILE A 426 18.18 4.64 -19.70
N PHE A 427 18.39 4.50 -18.39
CA PHE A 427 17.86 5.44 -17.41
C PHE A 427 18.36 6.88 -17.66
N GLU A 428 19.62 7.04 -18.00
CA GLU A 428 20.24 8.34 -18.26
C GLU A 428 19.69 9.03 -19.52
N THR A 429 19.04 8.30 -20.42
CA THR A 429 18.39 8.91 -21.60
C THR A 429 17.06 9.58 -21.27
N LEU A 430 16.45 9.26 -20.13
CA LEU A 430 15.14 9.77 -19.76
C LEU A 430 15.25 11.15 -19.07
N PRO A 431 14.55 12.18 -19.54
CA PRO A 431 14.62 13.52 -18.96
C PRO A 431 14.12 13.57 -17.50
N GLU A 432 13.27 12.64 -17.10
CA GLU A 432 12.72 12.52 -15.74
C GLU A 432 13.72 11.87 -14.77
N TYR A 433 14.80 11.29 -15.23
CA TYR A 433 15.78 10.60 -14.39
C TYR A 433 16.44 11.54 -13.37
N ASN A 434 16.51 11.11 -12.13
CA ASN A 434 17.22 11.78 -11.05
C ASN A 434 18.29 10.89 -10.43
N ASP A 435 17.87 9.73 -9.92
CA ASP A 435 18.72 8.78 -9.21
C ASP A 435 18.35 7.34 -9.56
N SER A 436 19.30 6.41 -9.36
CA SER A 436 19.04 4.97 -9.45
C SER A 436 19.87 4.21 -8.43
N PHE A 437 19.36 3.09 -8.00
CA PHE A 437 20.06 2.15 -7.15
C PHE A 437 19.81 0.71 -7.59
N TYR A 438 20.80 -0.14 -7.41
CA TYR A 438 20.78 -1.53 -7.85
C TYR A 438 21.31 -2.46 -6.77
N ILE A 439 20.74 -3.63 -6.69
CA ILE A 439 21.26 -4.77 -5.94
C ILE A 439 21.37 -5.92 -6.93
N LEU A 440 22.60 -6.32 -7.25
CA LEU A 440 22.90 -7.35 -8.23
C LEU A 440 23.27 -8.65 -7.50
N GLY A 441 22.74 -9.77 -7.96
CA GLY A 441 23.12 -11.09 -7.50
C GLY A 441 22.61 -11.51 -6.11
N ARG A 442 21.77 -10.70 -5.45
CA ARG A 442 21.16 -11.08 -4.17
C ARG A 442 20.26 -12.32 -4.30
N THR A 443 19.50 -12.37 -5.36
CA THR A 443 18.88 -13.58 -5.88
C THR A 443 19.71 -14.00 -7.09
N PRO A 444 20.15 -15.26 -7.20
CA PRO A 444 20.95 -15.70 -8.32
C PRO A 444 20.33 -15.32 -9.66
N GLY A 445 21.13 -14.74 -10.54
CA GLY A 445 20.68 -14.30 -11.87
C GLY A 445 19.79 -13.04 -11.89
N GLN A 446 19.59 -12.34 -10.78
CA GLN A 446 18.66 -11.21 -10.71
C GLN A 446 19.34 -9.87 -10.39
N ILE A 447 18.90 -8.83 -11.08
CA ILE A 447 19.13 -7.44 -10.73
C ILE A 447 17.80 -6.86 -10.20
N PHE A 448 17.84 -6.28 -9.02
CA PHE A 448 16.71 -5.54 -8.47
C PHE A 448 17.14 -4.11 -8.21
N GLY A 449 16.29 -3.13 -8.53
CA GLY A 449 16.65 -1.74 -8.31
C GLY A 449 15.47 -0.77 -8.38
N GLY A 450 15.80 0.51 -8.30
CA GLY A 450 14.86 1.63 -8.40
C GLY A 450 15.35 2.70 -9.37
N PHE A 451 14.43 3.14 -10.20
CA PHE A 451 14.51 4.32 -11.03
C PHE A 451 13.77 5.45 -10.33
N LYS A 452 14.53 6.39 -9.74
CA LYS A 452 13.95 7.55 -9.05
C LYS A 452 13.86 8.71 -10.03
N MET A 453 12.68 9.28 -10.10
CA MET A 453 12.37 10.43 -10.95
C MET A 453 12.65 11.74 -10.23
N LYS A 454 12.80 12.81 -10.99
CA LYS A 454 12.79 14.17 -10.48
C LYS A 454 11.48 14.45 -9.73
N PRO A 455 11.47 15.43 -8.80
CA PRO A 455 10.21 15.88 -8.16
C PRO A 455 9.13 16.21 -9.19
N ALA A 456 7.87 16.07 -8.80
CA ALA A 456 6.73 16.21 -9.73
C ALA A 456 6.65 17.60 -10.39
N ASP A 457 7.11 18.64 -9.71
CA ASP A 457 7.19 20.02 -10.20
C ASP A 457 8.34 20.29 -11.18
N MET A 458 9.28 19.33 -11.31
CA MET A 458 10.46 19.42 -12.18
C MET A 458 10.41 18.46 -13.38
N ARG A 459 9.29 17.82 -13.63
CA ARG A 459 9.10 16.88 -14.74
C ARG A 459 7.77 17.08 -15.46
N GLU A 460 7.73 16.78 -16.73
CA GLU A 460 6.53 16.91 -17.55
C GLU A 460 5.64 15.68 -17.50
N ARG A 461 6.25 14.47 -17.44
CA ARG A 461 5.52 13.20 -17.45
C ARG A 461 5.40 12.63 -16.04
N SER A 462 4.21 12.09 -15.74
CA SER A 462 3.93 11.35 -14.53
C SER A 462 4.64 9.98 -14.52
N GLN A 463 4.70 9.35 -13.35
CA GLN A 463 5.19 7.97 -13.20
C GLN A 463 4.41 6.98 -14.07
N HIS A 464 3.09 7.19 -14.24
CA HIS A 464 2.24 6.34 -15.06
C HIS A 464 2.59 6.42 -16.55
N GLU A 465 2.88 7.63 -17.03
CA GLU A 465 3.25 7.88 -18.43
C GLU A 465 4.67 7.39 -18.74
N VAL A 466 5.59 7.38 -17.78
CA VAL A 466 6.97 6.91 -17.95
C VAL A 466 7.06 5.37 -17.86
N LYS A 467 6.17 4.71 -17.11
CA LYS A 467 6.21 3.25 -16.87
C LYS A 467 6.22 2.44 -18.18
N GLY A 468 5.32 2.75 -19.11
CA GLY A 468 5.20 2.01 -20.38
C GLY A 468 6.43 2.15 -21.29
N PRO A 469 6.85 3.38 -21.62
CA PRO A 469 8.07 3.61 -22.38
C PRO A 469 9.33 2.99 -21.75
N LEU A 470 9.49 3.13 -20.43
CA LEU A 470 10.63 2.53 -19.72
C LEU A 470 10.62 1.01 -19.82
N PHE A 471 9.45 0.38 -19.65
CA PHE A 471 9.30 -1.08 -19.84
C PHE A 471 9.70 -1.49 -21.26
N GLY A 472 9.24 -0.77 -22.28
CA GLY A 472 9.59 -1.04 -23.69
C GLY A 472 11.10 -0.93 -23.98
N MET A 473 11.76 0.09 -23.42
CA MET A 473 13.22 0.28 -23.58
C MET A 473 14.00 -0.83 -22.84
N LEU A 474 13.61 -1.19 -21.63
CA LEU A 474 14.25 -2.27 -20.88
C LEU A 474 14.03 -3.64 -21.54
N GLY A 475 12.91 -3.82 -22.24
CA GLY A 475 12.62 -5.03 -23.04
C GLY A 475 13.57 -5.24 -24.23
N GLN A 476 14.29 -4.20 -24.66
CA GLN A 476 15.29 -4.30 -25.73
C GLN A 476 16.64 -4.85 -25.23
N VAL A 477 16.84 -4.95 -23.92
CA VAL A 477 18.05 -5.54 -23.34
C VAL A 477 17.96 -7.05 -23.41
N ALA A 478 18.48 -7.65 -24.48
CA ALA A 478 18.24 -9.04 -24.87
C ALA A 478 18.75 -10.11 -23.89
N GLY A 479 19.71 -9.77 -23.02
CA GLY A 479 20.32 -10.75 -22.09
C GLY A 479 19.61 -10.90 -20.76
N VAL A 480 18.60 -10.07 -20.48
CA VAL A 480 17.81 -10.12 -19.24
C VAL A 480 16.34 -9.86 -19.55
N ARG A 481 15.46 -10.55 -18.85
CA ARG A 481 14.01 -10.25 -18.87
C ARG A 481 13.72 -9.21 -17.80
N SER A 482 13.34 -8.00 -18.22
CA SER A 482 13.12 -6.88 -17.33
C SER A 482 11.64 -6.55 -17.23
N PHE A 483 11.18 -6.21 -16.03
CA PHE A 483 9.87 -5.64 -15.82
C PHE A 483 9.93 -4.47 -14.83
N VAL A 484 9.00 -3.54 -14.99
CA VAL A 484 8.91 -2.30 -14.21
C VAL A 484 7.58 -2.27 -13.50
N PHE A 485 7.60 -1.90 -12.22
CA PHE A 485 6.40 -1.82 -11.40
C PHE A 485 6.48 -0.64 -10.43
N PRO A 486 5.33 0.00 -10.14
CA PRO A 486 5.27 1.05 -9.14
C PRO A 486 5.36 0.46 -7.73
N ARG A 487 5.67 1.29 -6.76
CA ARG A 487 5.49 0.93 -5.36
C ARG A 487 3.99 0.91 -5.04
N PRO A 488 3.48 -0.11 -4.35
CA PRO A 488 2.09 -0.12 -3.89
C PRO A 488 1.74 1.13 -3.09
N SER A 489 0.56 1.70 -3.34
CA SER A 489 0.08 2.91 -2.64
C SER A 489 -0.25 2.63 -1.17
N ILE A 490 -0.65 1.40 -0.86
CA ILE A 490 -0.87 0.92 0.49
C ILE A 490 0.31 0.03 0.89
N PRO A 491 0.89 0.21 2.08
CA PRO A 491 1.97 -0.65 2.54
C PRO A 491 1.44 -2.07 2.78
N THR A 492 1.78 -2.96 1.86
CA THR A 492 1.54 -4.40 2.01
C THR A 492 2.84 -5.09 2.40
N PRO A 493 2.81 -6.24 3.08
CA PRO A 493 4.02 -7.03 3.35
C PRO A 493 4.62 -7.65 2.07
N SER A 494 4.08 -7.33 0.93
CA SER A 494 4.46 -7.84 -0.38
C SER A 494 5.86 -7.39 -0.80
N ARG A 495 6.60 -8.34 -1.37
CA ARG A 495 7.85 -8.08 -2.09
C ARG A 495 7.72 -8.74 -3.46
N GLY A 496 7.83 -7.97 -4.53
CA GLY A 496 7.76 -8.47 -5.90
C GLY A 496 6.65 -7.84 -6.73
N ALA A 497 6.24 -8.52 -7.78
CA ALA A 497 5.22 -8.06 -8.70
C ALA A 497 3.82 -8.02 -8.03
N PRO A 498 2.90 -7.17 -8.51
CA PRO A 498 1.55 -7.03 -7.94
C PRO A 498 0.72 -8.32 -8.01
N VAL A 499 0.78 -9.02 -9.15
CA VAL A 499 0.12 -10.33 -9.30
C VAL A 499 1.01 -11.40 -8.68
N GLN A 500 0.49 -12.13 -7.70
CA GLN A 500 1.15 -13.27 -7.07
C GLN A 500 0.12 -14.36 -6.77
N PHE A 501 0.09 -15.35 -7.65
CA PHE A 501 -0.82 -16.49 -7.60
C PHE A 501 -0.03 -17.76 -7.26
N VAL A 502 -0.39 -18.43 -6.17
CA VAL A 502 0.30 -19.64 -5.68
C VAL A 502 -0.43 -20.87 -6.20
N VAL A 503 0.27 -21.75 -6.85
CA VAL A 503 -0.22 -23.11 -7.18
C VAL A 503 0.39 -24.08 -6.18
N THR A 504 -0.42 -24.97 -5.60
CA THR A 504 0.01 -25.94 -4.58
C THR A 504 -0.40 -27.35 -4.95
N THR A 505 0.42 -28.36 -4.56
CA THR A 505 0.10 -29.77 -4.74
C THR A 505 0.93 -30.63 -3.78
N ASP A 506 0.47 -31.85 -3.53
CA ASP A 506 1.25 -32.90 -2.85
C ASP A 506 2.13 -33.72 -3.79
N ARG A 507 2.05 -33.45 -5.11
CA ARG A 507 2.79 -34.17 -6.16
C ARG A 507 4.21 -33.63 -6.35
N SER A 508 4.94 -34.19 -7.31
CA SER A 508 6.29 -33.78 -7.66
C SER A 508 6.37 -32.35 -8.22
N TYR A 509 7.57 -31.75 -8.17
CA TYR A 509 7.79 -30.42 -8.77
C TYR A 509 7.70 -30.46 -10.29
N ASP A 510 8.03 -31.59 -10.93
CA ASP A 510 7.91 -31.76 -12.39
C ASP A 510 6.45 -31.61 -12.83
N GLU A 511 5.54 -32.34 -12.17
CA GLU A 511 4.10 -32.24 -12.42
C GLU A 511 3.56 -30.85 -12.09
N LEU A 512 4.04 -30.22 -10.99
CA LEU A 512 3.65 -28.88 -10.59
C LEU A 512 4.03 -27.83 -11.64
N VAL A 513 5.24 -27.92 -12.19
CA VAL A 513 5.74 -27.03 -13.23
C VAL A 513 4.93 -27.21 -14.52
N GLU A 514 4.66 -28.43 -14.94
CA GLU A 514 3.87 -28.72 -16.16
C GLU A 514 2.45 -28.13 -16.09
N VAL A 515 1.73 -28.36 -14.98
CA VAL A 515 0.38 -27.78 -14.78
C VAL A 515 0.43 -26.25 -14.72
N SER A 516 1.45 -25.70 -14.08
CA SER A 516 1.63 -24.25 -13.98
C SER A 516 1.98 -23.62 -15.35
N ASP A 517 2.73 -24.31 -16.22
CA ASP A 517 3.00 -23.85 -17.58
C ASP A 517 1.73 -23.78 -18.43
N GLN A 518 0.86 -24.77 -18.31
CA GLN A 518 -0.43 -24.76 -19.00
C GLN A 518 -1.31 -23.59 -18.53
N LEU A 519 -1.34 -23.33 -17.21
CA LEU A 519 -2.08 -22.22 -16.63
C LEU A 519 -1.50 -20.87 -17.08
N LEU A 520 -0.18 -20.73 -17.02
CA LEU A 520 0.55 -19.52 -17.43
C LEU A 520 0.34 -19.22 -18.92
N GLY A 521 0.43 -20.23 -19.78
CA GLY A 521 0.18 -20.11 -21.22
C GLY A 521 -1.22 -19.60 -21.53
N LYS A 522 -2.25 -20.16 -20.87
CA LYS A 522 -3.65 -19.69 -21.03
C LYS A 522 -3.84 -18.27 -20.49
N ALA A 523 -3.22 -17.95 -19.35
CA ALA A 523 -3.28 -16.63 -18.76
C ALA A 523 -2.65 -15.57 -19.69
N MET A 524 -1.47 -15.84 -20.23
CA MET A 524 -0.81 -14.93 -21.18
C MET A 524 -1.61 -14.77 -22.48
N ALA A 525 -2.18 -15.86 -23.01
CA ALA A 525 -3.02 -15.81 -24.20
C ALA A 525 -4.29 -14.96 -24.04
N SER A 526 -4.74 -14.70 -22.82
CA SER A 526 -5.89 -13.84 -22.53
C SER A 526 -5.66 -12.35 -22.86
N GLY A 527 -4.41 -11.91 -23.03
CA GLY A 527 -4.04 -10.50 -23.24
C GLY A 527 -4.25 -9.60 -22.03
N ARG A 528 -4.53 -10.14 -20.85
CA ARG A 528 -4.75 -9.36 -19.61
C ARG A 528 -3.45 -9.02 -18.88
N PHE A 529 -2.37 -9.72 -19.18
CA PHE A 529 -1.09 -9.57 -18.50
C PHE A 529 -0.03 -9.05 -19.46
N MET A 530 0.71 -8.06 -19.01
CA MET A 530 1.89 -7.55 -19.69
C MET A 530 3.03 -8.56 -19.59
N PHE A 531 3.14 -9.19 -18.44
CA PHE A 531 4.17 -10.14 -18.10
C PHE A 531 3.71 -11.08 -16.99
N LEU A 532 3.96 -12.38 -17.17
CA LEU A 532 3.85 -13.39 -16.12
C LEU A 532 5.07 -14.30 -16.17
N GLU A 533 5.57 -14.65 -15.01
CA GLU A 533 6.61 -15.67 -14.85
C GLU A 533 6.29 -16.59 -13.67
N LYS A 534 6.85 -17.77 -13.68
CA LYS A 534 6.81 -18.70 -12.55
C LYS A 534 8.09 -18.60 -11.72
N SER A 535 7.96 -18.79 -10.41
CA SER A 535 9.11 -18.72 -9.48
C SER A 535 10.07 -19.91 -9.62
N ILE A 536 9.61 -21.03 -10.15
CA ILE A 536 10.38 -22.26 -10.30
C ILE A 536 10.34 -22.69 -11.76
N ASP A 537 11.50 -22.89 -12.33
CA ASP A 537 11.74 -23.57 -13.58
C ASP A 537 12.65 -24.78 -13.34
N ILE A 538 12.53 -25.82 -14.17
CA ILE A 538 13.43 -27.00 -14.17
C ILE A 538 14.42 -26.78 -15.31
N ASP A 539 15.23 -25.76 -15.18
CA ASP A 539 16.16 -25.30 -16.22
C ASP A 539 17.58 -25.03 -15.69
N LEU A 540 17.84 -25.36 -14.40
CA LEU A 540 19.15 -25.15 -13.80
C LEU A 540 20.06 -26.35 -14.24
N PRO A 541 21.06 -26.13 -15.12
CA PRO A 541 22.02 -27.15 -15.44
C PRO A 541 22.81 -27.56 -14.20
N THR A 542 22.73 -28.80 -13.82
CA THR A 542 23.34 -29.35 -12.61
C THR A 542 24.21 -30.55 -13.00
N ILE A 543 25.36 -30.66 -12.33
CA ILE A 543 26.20 -31.85 -12.42
C ILE A 543 26.01 -32.67 -11.17
N SER A 544 25.34 -33.77 -11.29
CA SER A 544 25.18 -34.74 -10.21
C SER A 544 26.44 -35.59 -10.07
N ILE A 545 27.00 -35.59 -8.87
CA ILE A 545 28.16 -36.39 -8.50
C ILE A 545 27.64 -37.69 -7.87
N GLU A 546 27.58 -38.78 -8.67
CA GLU A 546 27.19 -40.10 -8.19
C GLU A 546 28.43 -40.80 -7.61
N ILE A 547 28.35 -41.22 -6.34
CA ILE A 547 29.46 -41.88 -5.65
C ILE A 547 29.27 -43.38 -5.68
N ASP A 548 30.30 -44.12 -6.20
CA ASP A 548 30.39 -45.56 -6.10
C ASP A 548 30.72 -45.96 -4.64
N ARG A 549 29.67 -46.36 -3.91
CA ARG A 549 29.78 -46.75 -2.48
C ARG A 549 30.61 -48.00 -2.25
N ASN A 550 30.61 -48.92 -3.18
CA ASN A 550 31.39 -50.18 -3.05
C ASN A 550 32.89 -49.86 -3.17
N ARG A 551 33.25 -49.14 -4.23
CA ARG A 551 34.61 -48.68 -4.44
C ARG A 551 35.15 -47.80 -3.29
N ALA A 552 34.34 -46.86 -2.81
CA ALA A 552 34.71 -46.05 -1.65
C ALA A 552 34.87 -46.89 -0.42
N GLY A 553 34.03 -47.91 -0.19
CA GLY A 553 34.13 -48.89 0.91
C GLY A 553 35.38 -49.73 0.84
N ASP A 554 35.72 -50.26 -0.34
CA ASP A 554 36.95 -51.07 -0.56
C ASP A 554 38.22 -50.27 -0.25
N LEU A 555 38.19 -48.93 -0.52
CA LEU A 555 39.29 -48.03 -0.22
C LEU A 555 39.24 -47.45 1.22
N GLY A 556 38.23 -47.83 2.00
CA GLY A 556 37.99 -47.34 3.35
C GLY A 556 37.68 -45.82 3.40
N ILE A 557 37.09 -45.28 2.33
CA ILE A 557 36.75 -43.84 2.26
C ILE A 557 35.29 -43.65 2.65
N SER A 558 35.05 -42.89 3.72
CA SER A 558 33.70 -42.64 4.21
C SER A 558 32.98 -41.58 3.36
N MET A 559 31.63 -41.67 3.24
CA MET A 559 30.83 -40.67 2.58
C MET A 559 30.99 -39.29 3.25
N ALA A 560 31.18 -39.24 4.58
CA ALA A 560 31.41 -38.01 5.32
C ALA A 560 32.73 -37.34 4.92
N SER A 561 33.79 -38.12 4.68
CA SER A 561 35.09 -37.61 4.21
C SER A 561 34.98 -37.02 2.81
N ILE A 562 34.28 -37.71 1.89
CA ILE A 562 34.05 -37.18 0.54
C ILE A 562 33.25 -35.89 0.60
N GLY A 563 32.14 -35.87 1.35
CA GLY A 563 31.30 -34.69 1.51
C GLY A 563 32.02 -33.50 2.14
N ARG A 564 32.80 -33.72 3.20
CA ARG A 564 33.62 -32.65 3.84
C ARG A 564 34.66 -32.09 2.88
N ASN A 565 35.36 -32.98 2.15
CA ASN A 565 36.37 -32.55 1.20
C ASN A 565 35.78 -31.67 0.09
N LEU A 566 34.74 -32.16 -0.57
CA LEU A 566 34.04 -31.39 -1.63
C LEU A 566 33.44 -30.09 -1.10
N GLY A 567 32.79 -30.14 0.08
CA GLY A 567 32.21 -28.97 0.72
C GLY A 567 33.27 -27.92 1.07
N THR A 568 34.47 -28.31 1.46
CA THR A 568 35.58 -27.38 1.72
C THR A 568 36.11 -26.75 0.45
N MET A 569 36.27 -27.59 -0.59
CA MET A 569 36.89 -27.14 -1.84
C MET A 569 35.96 -26.32 -2.72
N LEU A 570 34.65 -26.64 -2.72
CA LEU A 570 33.67 -26.03 -3.63
C LEU A 570 32.53 -25.25 -2.95
N GLY A 571 32.22 -25.60 -1.71
CA GLY A 571 31.00 -25.10 -1.08
C GLY A 571 31.08 -23.67 -0.54
N GLY A 572 32.28 -23.12 -0.32
CA GLY A 572 32.46 -21.76 0.19
C GLY A 572 31.90 -21.52 1.60
N GLY A 573 31.63 -22.59 2.35
CA GLY A 573 31.19 -22.51 3.72
C GLY A 573 32.33 -22.09 4.67
N TYR A 574 32.00 -21.35 5.75
CA TYR A 574 33.00 -20.99 6.75
C TYR A 574 33.31 -22.17 7.69
N VAL A 575 34.57 -22.30 8.05
CA VAL A 575 35.02 -23.35 8.95
C VAL A 575 34.97 -22.91 10.41
N ASN A 576 35.47 -21.73 10.67
CA ASN A 576 35.49 -21.08 11.98
C ASN A 576 35.51 -19.55 11.82
N ARG A 577 35.78 -18.86 12.93
CA ARG A 577 35.80 -17.38 12.92
C ARG A 577 37.10 -16.89 13.54
N PHE A 578 37.55 -15.70 13.14
CA PHE A 578 38.69 -15.00 13.72
C PHE A 578 38.27 -13.61 14.19
N SER A 579 39.00 -13.11 15.18
CA SER A 579 38.73 -11.80 15.77
C SER A 579 39.63 -10.74 15.13
N MET A 580 39.08 -9.64 14.70
CA MET A 580 39.83 -8.50 14.17
C MET A 580 39.13 -7.18 14.54
N GLY A 581 39.85 -6.34 15.31
CA GLY A 581 39.32 -5.02 15.71
C GLY A 581 38.02 -5.11 16.51
N GLY A 582 37.87 -6.06 17.40
CA GLY A 582 36.70 -6.24 18.27
C GLY A 582 35.46 -6.85 17.58
N ARG A 583 35.62 -7.42 16.37
CA ARG A 583 34.56 -8.17 15.67
C ARG A 583 35.05 -9.53 15.23
N SER A 584 34.08 -10.46 15.10
CA SER A 584 34.31 -11.83 14.66
C SER A 584 33.94 -11.95 13.19
N TYR A 585 34.86 -12.40 12.35
CA TYR A 585 34.75 -12.60 10.92
C TYR A 585 34.93 -14.08 10.56
N LYS A 586 34.39 -14.47 9.42
CA LYS A 586 34.45 -15.86 8.94
C LYS A 586 35.81 -16.22 8.37
N VAL A 587 36.23 -17.48 8.52
CA VAL A 587 37.37 -18.10 7.82
C VAL A 587 36.78 -19.05 6.76
N ILE A 588 37.08 -18.80 5.51
CA ILE A 588 36.44 -19.47 4.38
C ILE A 588 37.51 -20.06 3.46
N PRO A 589 37.80 -21.37 3.56
CA PRO A 589 38.58 -22.09 2.59
C PRO A 589 37.73 -22.32 1.32
N LEU A 590 38.33 -22.19 0.15
CA LEU A 590 37.71 -22.43 -1.13
C LEU A 590 38.79 -22.60 -2.18
N VAL A 591 38.59 -23.46 -3.15
CA VAL A 591 39.49 -23.56 -4.30
C VAL A 591 39.44 -22.25 -5.12
N SER A 592 40.60 -21.81 -5.61
CA SER A 592 40.67 -20.63 -6.43
C SER A 592 39.83 -20.79 -7.72
N ARG A 593 39.37 -19.66 -8.32
CA ARG A 593 38.48 -19.70 -9.47
C ARG A 593 39.06 -20.48 -10.66
N ASP A 594 40.37 -20.45 -10.81
CA ASP A 594 41.08 -21.10 -11.89
C ASP A 594 40.95 -22.63 -11.89
N PHE A 595 40.81 -23.25 -10.71
CA PHE A 595 40.65 -24.69 -10.54
C PHE A 595 39.18 -25.14 -10.34
N ARG A 596 38.19 -24.28 -10.58
CA ARG A 596 36.75 -24.63 -10.54
C ARG A 596 35.96 -24.02 -11.69
N ARG A 597 36.58 -23.86 -12.87
CA ARG A 597 35.94 -23.28 -14.09
C ARG A 597 34.93 -24.24 -14.70
N ASP A 598 35.22 -25.55 -14.67
CA ASP A 598 34.33 -26.58 -15.14
C ASP A 598 34.40 -27.84 -14.23
N ALA A 599 33.48 -28.78 -14.48
CA ALA A 599 33.40 -29.99 -13.66
C ALA A 599 34.53 -31.00 -13.90
N GLU A 600 35.21 -30.99 -15.06
CA GLU A 600 36.29 -31.87 -15.36
C GLU A 600 37.48 -31.69 -14.40
N MET A 601 37.62 -30.48 -13.85
CA MET A 601 38.64 -30.15 -12.85
C MET A 601 38.46 -30.90 -11.52
N LEU A 602 37.26 -31.49 -11.25
CA LEU A 602 37.03 -32.37 -10.11
C LEU A 602 37.90 -33.62 -10.13
N LYS A 603 38.43 -34.02 -11.30
CA LYS A 603 39.35 -35.13 -11.46
C LYS A 603 40.68 -34.89 -10.74
N ASP A 604 41.05 -33.62 -10.56
CA ASP A 604 42.28 -33.19 -9.88
C ASP A 604 42.11 -33.08 -8.35
N TYR A 605 40.95 -33.43 -7.82
CA TYR A 605 40.71 -33.41 -6.39
C TYR A 605 40.94 -34.79 -5.79
N TYR A 606 41.49 -34.84 -4.59
CA TYR A 606 41.91 -36.07 -3.91
C TYR A 606 41.21 -36.23 -2.56
N VAL A 607 40.92 -37.45 -2.22
CA VAL A 607 40.46 -37.87 -0.89
C VAL A 607 41.47 -38.88 -0.29
N ARG A 608 41.50 -38.99 1.01
CA ARG A 608 42.42 -39.88 1.70
C ARG A 608 41.76 -41.23 1.93
N SER A 609 42.47 -42.33 1.57
CA SER A 609 42.07 -43.71 1.87
C SER A 609 42.36 -44.08 3.32
N ALA A 610 41.86 -45.24 3.78
CA ALA A 610 42.18 -45.76 5.12
C ALA A 610 43.69 -46.12 5.29
N SER A 611 44.39 -46.42 4.19
CA SER A 611 45.85 -46.67 4.19
C SER A 611 46.67 -45.38 4.32
N GLY A 612 46.01 -44.22 4.16
CA GLY A 612 46.65 -42.89 4.19
C GLY A 612 47.03 -42.35 2.80
N ASP A 613 46.83 -43.10 1.75
CA ASP A 613 47.14 -42.70 0.37
C ASP A 613 46.11 -41.73 -0.18
N LEU A 614 46.56 -40.87 -1.10
CA LEU A 614 45.65 -40.00 -1.86
C LEU A 614 45.04 -40.74 -3.03
N VAL A 615 43.71 -40.73 -3.10
CA VAL A 615 42.93 -41.32 -4.16
C VAL A 615 42.28 -40.20 -4.95
N PRO A 616 42.46 -40.12 -6.30
CA PRO A 616 41.73 -39.15 -7.13
C PRO A 616 40.21 -39.35 -6.99
N LEU A 617 39.48 -38.28 -6.90
CA LEU A 617 38.03 -38.35 -6.75
C LEU A 617 37.37 -39.05 -7.95
N SER A 618 37.93 -38.86 -9.15
CA SER A 618 37.50 -39.55 -10.38
C SER A 618 37.50 -41.09 -10.31
N THR A 619 38.22 -41.69 -9.33
CA THR A 619 38.21 -43.15 -9.12
C THR A 619 36.91 -43.63 -8.51
N ILE A 620 36.23 -42.81 -7.71
CA ILE A 620 35.08 -43.18 -6.89
C ILE A 620 33.79 -42.39 -7.24
N VAL A 621 33.84 -41.43 -8.18
CA VAL A 621 32.67 -40.66 -8.57
C VAL A 621 32.45 -40.71 -10.09
N THR A 622 31.18 -40.68 -10.47
CA THR A 622 30.76 -40.50 -11.85
C THR A 622 29.96 -39.17 -11.92
N MET A 623 30.26 -38.36 -12.91
CA MET A 623 29.59 -37.10 -13.12
C MET A 623 28.50 -37.26 -14.19
N LYS A 624 27.29 -36.84 -13.86
CA LYS A 624 26.14 -36.90 -14.75
C LYS A 624 25.50 -35.53 -14.88
N GLN A 625 25.37 -35.04 -16.10
CA GLN A 625 24.63 -33.81 -16.36
C GLN A 625 23.13 -34.09 -16.21
N THR A 626 22.48 -33.23 -15.46
CA THR A 626 21.04 -33.24 -15.20
C THR A 626 20.50 -31.80 -15.16
N VAL A 627 19.21 -31.67 -15.09
CA VAL A 627 18.54 -30.38 -14.89
C VAL A 627 17.72 -30.50 -13.62
N GLU A 628 17.82 -29.50 -12.77
CA GLU A 628 17.09 -29.48 -11.50
C GLU A 628 16.27 -28.17 -11.36
N PRO A 629 15.23 -28.18 -10.52
CA PRO A 629 14.55 -26.96 -10.16
C PRO A 629 15.48 -26.06 -9.35
N THR A 630 15.39 -24.75 -9.59
CA THR A 630 16.19 -23.74 -8.87
C THR A 630 15.95 -23.73 -7.38
N ASP A 631 14.71 -23.91 -6.99
CA ASP A 631 14.25 -23.91 -5.60
C ASP A 631 13.16 -24.98 -5.42
N ARG A 632 12.99 -25.47 -4.20
CA ARG A 632 11.92 -26.37 -3.81
C ARG A 632 11.11 -25.72 -2.71
N THR A 633 10.24 -24.79 -3.12
CA THR A 633 9.41 -24.01 -2.21
C THR A 633 8.18 -24.79 -1.76
N GLN A 634 7.79 -24.59 -0.51
CA GLN A 634 6.56 -25.13 0.04
C GLN A 634 5.68 -23.99 0.59
N PHE A 635 4.38 -24.16 0.44
CA PHE A 635 3.37 -23.28 0.98
C PHE A 635 2.34 -24.09 1.75
N GLN A 636 2.16 -23.80 3.04
CA GLN A 636 1.28 -24.60 3.93
C GLN A 636 1.59 -26.12 3.88
N GLN A 637 2.89 -26.47 3.86
CA GLN A 637 3.42 -27.83 3.80
C GLN A 637 3.17 -28.58 2.48
N LEU A 638 2.62 -27.95 1.47
CA LEU A 638 2.47 -28.48 0.11
C LEU A 638 3.57 -27.92 -0.80
N ASN A 639 4.00 -28.70 -1.77
CA ASN A 639 4.87 -28.22 -2.83
C ASN A 639 4.18 -27.07 -3.56
N SER A 640 4.89 -25.98 -3.77
CA SER A 640 4.29 -24.77 -4.30
C SER A 640 5.14 -24.07 -5.34
N LEU A 641 4.46 -23.36 -6.23
CA LEU A 641 5.05 -22.48 -7.22
C LEU A 641 4.23 -21.19 -7.27
N VAL A 642 4.92 -20.05 -7.39
CA VAL A 642 4.26 -18.76 -7.52
C VAL A 642 4.30 -18.30 -8.97
N ILE A 643 3.15 -18.04 -9.56
CA ILE A 643 3.01 -17.28 -10.81
C ILE A 643 2.93 -15.81 -10.42
N GLN A 644 3.91 -15.03 -10.87
CA GLN A 644 3.98 -13.60 -10.55
C GLN A 644 4.09 -12.75 -11.81
N GLY A 645 3.60 -11.52 -11.74
CA GLY A 645 3.69 -10.62 -12.87
C GLY A 645 2.93 -9.31 -12.72
N VAL A 646 2.73 -8.68 -13.85
CA VAL A 646 2.12 -7.34 -13.97
C VAL A 646 0.99 -7.39 -14.98
N THR A 647 -0.12 -6.75 -14.67
CA THR A 647 -1.27 -6.61 -15.57
C THR A 647 -0.99 -5.58 -16.66
N ASN A 648 -1.72 -5.70 -17.78
CA ASN A 648 -1.78 -4.61 -18.75
C ASN A 648 -2.39 -3.35 -18.10
N PRO A 649 -2.04 -2.15 -18.57
CA PRO A 649 -2.51 -0.90 -17.98
C PRO A 649 -4.03 -0.77 -17.87
N ASP A 650 -4.76 -1.40 -18.78
CA ASP A 650 -6.22 -1.35 -18.82
C ASP A 650 -6.89 -2.42 -17.93
N VAL A 651 -6.13 -3.28 -17.27
CA VAL A 651 -6.65 -4.39 -16.47
C VAL A 651 -6.33 -4.18 -15.00
N ALA A 652 -7.36 -4.06 -14.18
CA ALA A 652 -7.21 -3.95 -12.73
C ALA A 652 -6.70 -5.26 -12.11
N LEU A 653 -5.97 -5.15 -11.00
CA LEU A 653 -5.41 -6.31 -10.28
C LEU A 653 -6.49 -7.32 -9.88
N GLY A 654 -7.65 -6.83 -9.44
CA GLY A 654 -8.77 -7.69 -9.05
C GLY A 654 -9.28 -8.56 -10.18
N ASP A 655 -9.52 -7.94 -11.35
CA ASP A 655 -10.03 -8.63 -12.54
C ASP A 655 -9.02 -9.67 -13.06
N ALA A 656 -7.73 -9.37 -12.94
CA ALA A 656 -6.66 -10.29 -13.29
C ALA A 656 -6.61 -11.52 -12.35
N ILE A 657 -6.75 -11.30 -11.04
CA ILE A 657 -6.78 -12.37 -10.03
C ILE A 657 -8.02 -13.25 -10.19
N GLU A 658 -9.18 -12.64 -10.43
CA GLU A 658 -10.41 -13.40 -10.66
C GLU A 658 -10.29 -14.26 -11.91
N HIS A 659 -9.74 -13.72 -13.00
CA HIS A 659 -9.48 -14.47 -14.23
C HIS A 659 -8.52 -15.65 -14.02
N LEU A 660 -7.39 -15.42 -13.31
CA LEU A 660 -6.47 -16.51 -12.95
C LEU A 660 -7.15 -17.58 -12.10
N THR A 661 -8.02 -17.17 -11.19
CA THR A 661 -8.78 -18.08 -10.34
C THR A 661 -9.76 -18.93 -11.15
N GLU A 662 -10.46 -18.35 -12.11
CA GLU A 662 -11.35 -19.06 -13.02
C GLU A 662 -10.58 -20.03 -13.92
N LEU A 663 -9.47 -19.60 -14.50
CA LEU A 663 -8.60 -20.47 -15.29
C LEU A 663 -8.06 -21.64 -14.47
N ALA A 664 -7.64 -21.37 -13.22
CA ALA A 664 -7.15 -22.39 -12.32
C ALA A 664 -8.24 -23.44 -12.01
N LYS A 665 -9.46 -22.99 -11.67
CA LYS A 665 -10.61 -23.90 -11.44
C LYS A 665 -10.96 -24.76 -12.65
N GLN A 666 -10.80 -24.21 -13.87
CA GLN A 666 -11.13 -24.92 -15.11
C GLN A 666 -10.01 -25.83 -15.60
N SER A 667 -8.75 -25.51 -15.30
CA SER A 667 -7.58 -26.14 -15.95
C SER A 667 -6.80 -27.05 -15.03
N MET A 668 -6.84 -26.83 -13.71
CA MET A 668 -6.04 -27.65 -12.78
C MET A 668 -6.69 -28.99 -12.50
N PRO A 669 -5.92 -30.09 -12.55
CA PRO A 669 -6.39 -31.43 -12.19
C PRO A 669 -6.76 -31.54 -10.70
N LYS A 670 -7.44 -32.62 -10.31
CA LYS A 670 -7.68 -32.95 -8.90
C LYS A 670 -6.36 -33.16 -8.15
N GLY A 671 -6.24 -32.66 -6.93
CA GLY A 671 -5.02 -32.69 -6.11
C GLY A 671 -4.17 -31.42 -6.23
N TYR A 672 -4.61 -30.43 -7.01
CA TYR A 672 -4.02 -29.09 -7.05
C TYR A 672 -4.91 -28.10 -6.34
N GLY A 673 -4.26 -27.18 -5.60
CA GLY A 673 -4.87 -26.05 -4.94
C GLY A 673 -4.26 -24.74 -5.40
N TYR A 674 -4.90 -23.64 -5.01
CA TYR A 674 -4.36 -22.31 -5.23
C TYR A 674 -4.54 -21.42 -4.01
N ASP A 675 -3.67 -20.44 -3.87
CA ASP A 675 -3.76 -19.35 -2.88
C ASP A 675 -3.09 -18.10 -3.49
N TYR A 676 -3.01 -17.05 -2.74
CA TYR A 676 -2.45 -15.78 -3.16
C TYR A 676 -1.34 -15.33 -2.22
N LEU A 677 -0.44 -14.48 -2.70
CA LEU A 677 0.56 -13.78 -1.89
C LEU A 677 0.48 -12.27 -2.14
N GLY A 678 1.14 -11.51 -1.30
CA GLY A 678 1.33 -10.09 -1.49
C GLY A 678 0.04 -9.29 -1.68
N ASP A 679 0.04 -8.42 -2.67
CA ASP A 679 -1.09 -7.55 -3.00
C ASP A 679 -2.32 -8.34 -3.45
N SER A 680 -2.11 -9.44 -4.18
CA SER A 680 -3.17 -10.36 -4.59
C SER A 680 -3.92 -10.96 -3.39
N ARG A 681 -3.17 -11.36 -2.35
CA ARG A 681 -3.77 -11.89 -1.10
C ARG A 681 -4.53 -10.82 -0.34
N GLN A 682 -3.97 -9.62 -0.30
CA GLN A 682 -4.60 -8.49 0.37
C GLN A 682 -5.93 -8.14 -0.32
N TYR A 683 -5.91 -8.05 -1.66
CA TYR A 683 -7.13 -7.86 -2.44
C TYR A 683 -8.20 -8.95 -2.15
N ALA A 684 -7.81 -10.22 -2.22
CA ALA A 684 -8.75 -11.33 -1.99
C ALA A 684 -9.37 -11.31 -0.58
N LYS A 685 -8.62 -10.87 0.44
CA LYS A 685 -9.12 -10.75 1.83
C LYS A 685 -10.01 -9.54 2.05
N GLU A 686 -9.65 -8.39 1.47
CA GLU A 686 -10.27 -7.10 1.81
C GLU A 686 -11.44 -6.72 0.89
N SER A 687 -11.51 -7.26 -0.34
CA SER A 687 -12.54 -6.89 -1.33
C SER A 687 -13.95 -7.18 -0.86
N SER A 688 -14.16 -8.28 -0.14
CA SER A 688 -15.46 -8.67 0.42
C SER A 688 -15.83 -7.87 1.68
N ALA A 689 -14.86 -7.50 2.51
CA ALA A 689 -15.10 -6.83 3.79
C ALA A 689 -15.78 -5.46 3.60
N LEU A 690 -15.33 -4.66 2.63
CA LEU A 690 -15.94 -3.35 2.33
C LEU A 690 -17.36 -3.46 1.79
N THR A 691 -17.65 -4.47 0.98
CA THR A 691 -19.00 -4.70 0.46
C THR A 691 -19.96 -5.07 1.60
N VAL A 692 -19.55 -5.95 2.51
CA VAL A 692 -20.31 -6.28 3.70
C VAL A 692 -20.54 -5.04 4.59
N THR A 693 -19.51 -4.23 4.79
CA THR A 693 -19.59 -2.99 5.57
C THR A 693 -20.60 -2.01 4.96
N MET A 694 -20.61 -1.86 3.63
CA MET A 694 -21.57 -0.99 2.95
C MET A 694 -23.01 -1.48 3.15
N LEU A 695 -23.26 -2.77 3.04
CA LEU A 695 -24.60 -3.35 3.30
C LEU A 695 -25.02 -3.18 4.78
N MET A 696 -24.08 -3.39 5.70
CA MET A 696 -24.30 -3.14 7.12
C MET A 696 -24.60 -1.68 7.42
N SER A 697 -23.91 -0.73 6.76
CA SER A 697 -24.19 0.70 6.89
C SER A 697 -25.62 1.04 6.46
N ILE A 698 -26.08 0.51 5.32
CA ILE A 698 -27.45 0.69 4.86
C ILE A 698 -28.47 0.12 5.88
N LEU A 699 -28.19 -1.06 6.42
CA LEU A 699 -29.04 -1.68 7.44
C LEU A 699 -29.09 -0.85 8.72
N VAL A 700 -27.95 -0.41 9.23
CA VAL A 700 -27.87 0.39 10.47
C VAL A 700 -28.60 1.72 10.30
N ILE A 701 -28.41 2.40 9.14
CA ILE A 701 -29.15 3.64 8.83
C ILE A 701 -30.65 3.36 8.81
N TYR A 702 -31.09 2.29 8.15
CA TYR A 702 -32.50 1.94 8.11
C TYR A 702 -33.08 1.77 9.51
N LEU A 703 -32.39 1.06 10.40
CA LEU A 703 -32.83 0.83 11.78
C LEU A 703 -32.84 2.12 12.62
N VAL A 704 -31.83 2.96 12.48
CA VAL A 704 -31.75 4.26 13.17
C VAL A 704 -32.89 5.18 12.72
N LEU A 705 -33.13 5.26 11.41
CA LEU A 705 -34.25 6.02 10.87
C LEU A 705 -35.61 5.45 11.29
N ALA A 706 -35.75 4.12 11.32
CA ALA A 706 -36.98 3.46 11.76
C ALA A 706 -37.33 3.80 13.23
N ALA A 707 -36.30 3.79 14.09
CA ALA A 707 -36.45 4.20 15.50
C ALA A 707 -36.82 5.68 15.63
N GLN A 708 -36.25 6.55 14.78
CA GLN A 708 -36.41 8.00 14.83
C GLN A 708 -37.74 8.49 14.28
N PHE A 709 -38.20 7.89 13.17
CA PHE A 709 -39.49 8.23 12.55
C PHE A 709 -40.66 7.42 13.13
N GLU A 710 -40.40 6.48 14.06
CA GLU A 710 -41.39 5.53 14.57
C GLU A 710 -42.18 4.85 13.45
N SER A 711 -41.50 4.57 12.33
CA SER A 711 -42.09 4.08 11.09
C SER A 711 -41.14 3.17 10.34
N TRP A 712 -41.63 2.05 9.81
CA TRP A 712 -40.84 1.20 8.90
C TRP A 712 -40.91 1.66 7.44
N ARG A 713 -41.89 2.51 7.09
CA ARG A 713 -42.11 2.99 5.72
C ARG A 713 -41.23 4.21 5.35
N ASP A 714 -41.13 5.15 6.28
CA ASP A 714 -40.40 6.41 6.03
C ASP A 714 -38.91 6.18 5.77
N PRO A 715 -38.19 5.32 6.52
CA PRO A 715 -36.80 4.95 6.21
C PRO A 715 -36.65 4.33 4.82
N ALA A 716 -37.59 3.44 4.44
CA ALA A 716 -37.57 2.84 3.10
C ALA A 716 -37.69 3.89 1.99
N ILE A 717 -38.56 4.90 2.17
CA ILE A 717 -38.71 6.03 1.23
C ILE A 717 -37.43 6.84 1.18
N ILE A 718 -36.83 7.19 2.34
CA ILE A 718 -35.60 7.98 2.42
C ILE A 718 -34.44 7.25 1.71
N LEU A 719 -34.31 5.95 1.95
CA LEU A 719 -33.23 5.16 1.39
C LEU A 719 -33.35 4.89 -0.13
N VAL A 720 -34.51 5.19 -0.77
CA VAL A 720 -34.60 5.23 -2.25
C VAL A 720 -33.58 6.21 -2.84
N SER A 721 -33.22 7.27 -2.11
CA SER A 721 -32.22 8.24 -2.57
C SER A 721 -30.81 7.63 -2.71
N VAL A 722 -30.49 6.57 -1.97
CA VAL A 722 -29.15 5.94 -1.96
C VAL A 722 -28.80 5.32 -3.31
N PRO A 723 -29.61 4.40 -3.90
CA PRO A 723 -29.29 3.85 -5.23
C PRO A 723 -29.32 4.91 -6.34
N LEU A 724 -30.07 5.99 -6.18
CA LEU A 724 -30.06 7.09 -7.15
C LEU A 724 -28.72 7.84 -7.15
N ALA A 725 -28.13 8.01 -5.99
CA ALA A 725 -26.84 8.66 -5.84
C ALA A 725 -25.67 7.72 -6.19
N THR A 726 -25.75 6.45 -5.80
CA THR A 726 -24.72 5.47 -6.17
C THR A 726 -24.66 5.28 -7.68
N ALA A 727 -25.77 5.33 -8.40
CA ALA A 727 -25.80 5.33 -9.87
C ALA A 727 -25.00 6.49 -10.44
N GLY A 728 -25.16 7.70 -9.87
CA GLY A 728 -24.40 8.87 -10.29
C GLY A 728 -22.90 8.72 -10.15
N ALA A 729 -22.43 8.04 -9.12
CA ALA A 729 -21.01 7.73 -8.92
C ALA A 729 -20.53 6.59 -9.85
N LEU A 730 -21.30 5.49 -9.92
CA LEU A 730 -20.95 4.30 -10.70
C LEU A 730 -20.86 4.54 -12.20
N ILE A 731 -21.60 5.50 -12.75
CA ILE A 731 -21.47 5.90 -14.16
C ILE A 731 -20.02 6.29 -14.46
N PHE A 732 -19.42 7.16 -13.68
CA PHE A 732 -18.03 7.61 -13.89
C PHE A 732 -17.00 6.51 -13.64
N ILE A 733 -17.28 5.62 -12.67
CA ILE A 733 -16.44 4.45 -12.37
C ILE A 733 -16.49 3.46 -13.54
N MET A 734 -17.67 3.14 -14.05
CA MET A 734 -17.86 2.21 -15.19
C MET A 734 -17.16 2.72 -16.46
N PHE A 735 -17.21 4.03 -16.73
CA PHE A 735 -16.53 4.64 -17.87
C PHE A 735 -15.03 4.91 -17.64
N ASP A 736 -14.46 4.46 -16.52
CA ASP A 736 -13.03 4.56 -16.22
C ASP A 736 -12.47 5.98 -16.36
N VAL A 737 -13.22 6.98 -15.94
CA VAL A 737 -12.84 8.39 -16.09
C VAL A 737 -11.58 8.69 -15.29
N ASN A 738 -10.46 9.00 -15.96
CA ASN A 738 -9.15 9.19 -15.36
C ASN A 738 -8.71 8.01 -14.46
N ALA A 739 -8.88 6.79 -14.96
CA ALA A 739 -8.57 5.55 -14.26
C ALA A 739 -9.34 5.35 -12.93
N LEU A 740 -10.57 5.87 -12.87
CA LEU A 740 -11.44 5.69 -11.70
C LEU A 740 -11.92 4.24 -11.61
N SER A 741 -11.64 3.58 -10.50
CA SER A 741 -11.95 2.16 -10.26
C SER A 741 -12.73 1.97 -8.97
N LEU A 742 -13.30 0.79 -8.78
CA LEU A 742 -13.86 0.36 -7.50
C LEU A 742 -12.71 -0.07 -6.57
N ASN A 743 -12.26 0.85 -5.74
CA ASN A 743 -11.19 0.65 -4.79
C ASN A 743 -11.60 1.12 -3.38
N ILE A 744 -10.69 1.01 -2.40
CA ILE A 744 -11.01 1.39 -1.03
C ILE A 744 -11.45 2.85 -0.90
N TYR A 745 -10.90 3.77 -1.70
CA TYR A 745 -11.24 5.20 -1.66
C TYR A 745 -12.62 5.47 -2.25
N THR A 746 -12.93 4.90 -3.40
CA THR A 746 -14.26 5.04 -4.03
C THR A 746 -15.34 4.37 -3.19
N LYS A 747 -15.06 3.20 -2.59
CA LYS A 747 -16.01 2.50 -1.69
C LYS A 747 -16.31 3.31 -0.44
N VAL A 748 -15.30 3.97 0.15
CA VAL A 748 -15.50 4.91 1.27
C VAL A 748 -16.25 6.15 0.83
N GLY A 749 -15.96 6.66 -0.38
CA GLY A 749 -16.75 7.72 -1.00
C GLY A 749 -18.22 7.34 -1.17
N LEU A 750 -18.52 6.12 -1.60
CA LEU A 750 -19.88 5.59 -1.70
C LEU A 750 -20.57 5.47 -0.32
N ILE A 751 -19.85 5.00 0.71
CA ILE A 751 -20.37 4.96 2.09
C ILE A 751 -20.69 6.37 2.59
N THR A 752 -19.79 7.33 2.36
CA THR A 752 -20.02 8.74 2.70
C THR A 752 -21.25 9.29 1.98
N LEU A 753 -21.39 8.98 0.69
CA LEU A 753 -22.50 9.41 -0.14
C LEU A 753 -23.84 8.89 0.38
N ILE A 754 -23.91 7.66 0.91
CA ILE A 754 -25.13 7.10 1.53
C ILE A 754 -25.64 8.02 2.64
N GLY A 755 -24.76 8.44 3.54
CA GLY A 755 -25.13 9.33 4.66
C GLY A 755 -25.56 10.72 4.22
N VAL A 756 -24.83 11.29 3.25
CA VAL A 756 -25.10 12.65 2.75
C VAL A 756 -26.43 12.74 2.00
N VAL A 757 -26.70 11.77 1.14
CA VAL A 757 -27.92 11.81 0.32
C VAL A 757 -29.15 11.43 1.14
N ALA A 758 -29.01 10.55 2.13
CA ALA A 758 -30.11 10.27 3.08
C ALA A 758 -30.58 11.55 3.80
N LYS A 759 -29.68 12.50 4.10
CA LYS A 759 -29.98 13.80 4.70
C LYS A 759 -31.01 14.60 3.86
N ASN A 760 -30.87 14.62 2.53
CA ASN A 760 -31.83 15.29 1.65
C ASN A 760 -33.20 14.62 1.69
N GLY A 761 -33.22 13.30 1.74
CA GLY A 761 -34.46 12.51 1.90
C GLY A 761 -35.18 12.79 3.23
N ILE A 762 -34.40 12.82 4.32
CA ILE A 762 -34.91 13.13 5.67
C ILE A 762 -35.65 14.48 5.67
N LEU A 763 -35.01 15.53 5.12
CA LEU A 763 -35.58 16.88 5.07
C LEU A 763 -36.91 16.97 4.32
N ILE A 764 -37.05 16.22 3.22
CA ILE A 764 -38.30 16.21 2.42
C ILE A 764 -39.39 15.42 3.15
N VAL A 765 -39.08 14.19 3.62
CA VAL A 765 -40.04 13.27 4.24
C VAL A 765 -40.57 13.81 5.56
N GLU A 766 -39.69 14.29 6.43
CA GLU A 766 -40.09 14.85 7.73
C GLU A 766 -40.97 16.08 7.57
N PHE A 767 -40.62 16.97 6.62
CA PHE A 767 -41.40 18.18 6.39
C PHE A 767 -42.75 17.86 5.73
N ALA A 768 -42.81 16.87 4.83
CA ALA A 768 -44.03 16.38 4.26
C ALA A 768 -44.98 15.78 5.32
N ASN A 769 -44.43 14.96 6.26
CA ASN A 769 -45.19 14.40 7.39
C ASN A 769 -45.73 15.53 8.28
N LYS A 770 -44.92 16.55 8.61
CA LYS A 770 -45.36 17.72 9.39
C LYS A 770 -46.49 18.48 8.70
N LEU A 771 -46.46 18.68 7.38
CA LEU A 771 -47.50 19.34 6.60
C LEU A 771 -48.80 18.52 6.57
N GLN A 772 -48.71 17.18 6.47
CA GLN A 772 -49.91 16.34 6.61
C GLN A 772 -50.60 16.51 7.96
N ILE A 773 -49.80 16.58 9.06
CA ILE A 773 -50.35 16.67 10.42
C ILE A 773 -50.87 18.09 10.73
N ASN A 774 -50.08 19.12 10.45
CA ASN A 774 -50.35 20.49 10.84
C ASN A 774 -51.35 21.20 9.94
N GLU A 775 -51.20 21.00 8.61
CA GLU A 775 -52.04 21.67 7.61
C GLU A 775 -53.13 20.71 7.01
N ARG A 776 -53.19 19.45 7.43
CA ARG A 776 -54.16 18.43 6.98
C ARG A 776 -54.12 18.22 5.46
N LEU A 777 -52.97 18.40 4.81
CA LEU A 777 -52.82 18.24 3.38
C LEU A 777 -52.87 16.75 2.96
N SER A 778 -53.23 16.53 1.71
CA SER A 778 -53.10 15.17 1.11
C SER A 778 -51.60 14.79 1.00
N LYS A 779 -51.31 13.48 0.95
CA LYS A 779 -49.91 13.02 0.73
C LYS A 779 -49.21 13.69 -0.44
N ARG A 780 -49.96 13.87 -1.55
CA ARG A 780 -49.45 14.49 -2.77
C ARG A 780 -49.15 15.98 -2.54
N ASP A 781 -50.13 16.73 -2.01
CA ASP A 781 -49.99 18.18 -1.83
C ASP A 781 -48.92 18.48 -0.76
N ALA A 782 -48.84 17.62 0.28
CA ALA A 782 -47.86 17.73 1.34
C ALA A 782 -46.42 17.53 0.82
N VAL A 783 -46.18 16.48 0.02
CA VAL A 783 -44.83 16.23 -0.50
C VAL A 783 -44.43 17.22 -1.58
N GLU A 784 -45.35 17.66 -2.45
CA GLU A 784 -45.12 18.67 -3.47
C GLU A 784 -44.74 20.01 -2.82
N LYS A 785 -45.49 20.44 -1.80
CA LYS A 785 -45.20 21.66 -1.04
C LYS A 785 -43.90 21.54 -0.23
N ALA A 786 -43.67 20.38 0.41
CA ALA A 786 -42.46 20.12 1.16
C ALA A 786 -41.20 20.19 0.28
N ALA A 787 -41.20 19.50 -0.86
CA ALA A 787 -40.07 19.48 -1.79
C ALA A 787 -39.78 20.87 -2.37
N THR A 788 -40.83 21.64 -2.67
CA THR A 788 -40.69 23.01 -3.19
C THR A 788 -40.09 23.96 -2.17
N ILE A 789 -40.52 23.93 -0.91
CA ILE A 789 -39.99 24.76 0.18
C ILE A 789 -38.56 24.34 0.52
N ARG A 790 -38.25 23.05 0.49
CA ARG A 790 -36.93 22.52 0.84
C ARG A 790 -35.94 22.54 -0.33
N LEU A 791 -36.33 22.94 -1.52
CA LEU A 791 -35.44 23.04 -2.68
C LEU A 791 -34.24 23.93 -2.39
N ARG A 792 -34.45 25.13 -1.83
CA ARG A 792 -33.40 26.13 -1.58
C ARG A 792 -32.34 25.58 -0.63
N PRO A 793 -32.65 25.07 0.59
CA PRO A 793 -31.67 24.43 1.46
C PRO A 793 -30.93 23.26 0.80
N ILE A 794 -31.64 22.31 0.16
CA ILE A 794 -31.04 21.14 -0.49
C ILE A 794 -30.09 21.56 -1.59
N PHE A 795 -30.45 22.53 -2.42
CA PHE A 795 -29.60 23.04 -3.50
C PHE A 795 -28.34 23.72 -2.94
N MET A 796 -28.49 24.59 -1.94
CA MET A 796 -27.36 25.29 -1.31
C MET A 796 -26.36 24.30 -0.71
N THR A 797 -26.84 23.31 0.05
CA THR A 797 -25.98 22.33 0.70
C THR A 797 -25.32 21.39 -0.32
N SER A 798 -26.05 20.91 -1.31
CA SER A 798 -25.49 20.05 -2.37
C SER A 798 -24.43 20.78 -3.20
N VAL A 799 -24.67 22.03 -3.58
CA VAL A 799 -23.70 22.84 -4.32
C VAL A 799 -22.48 23.13 -3.47
N SER A 800 -22.66 23.50 -2.20
CA SER A 800 -21.54 23.77 -1.28
C SER A 800 -20.64 22.54 -1.13
N LEU A 801 -21.21 21.35 -0.98
CA LEU A 801 -20.43 20.10 -0.87
C LEU A 801 -19.77 19.72 -2.18
N ILE A 802 -20.46 19.82 -3.33
CA ILE A 802 -19.87 19.52 -4.65
C ILE A 802 -18.70 20.46 -4.93
N VAL A 803 -18.85 21.75 -4.63
CA VAL A 803 -17.79 22.75 -4.86
C VAL A 803 -16.65 22.55 -3.85
N ALA A 804 -16.93 22.10 -2.62
CA ALA A 804 -15.90 21.69 -1.66
C ALA A 804 -15.02 20.54 -2.18
N MET A 805 -15.53 19.70 -3.10
CA MET A 805 -14.77 18.62 -3.74
C MET A 805 -13.88 19.11 -4.90
N VAL A 806 -14.10 20.32 -5.44
CA VAL A 806 -13.32 20.84 -6.58
C VAL A 806 -11.81 20.79 -6.34
N PRO A 807 -11.25 21.20 -5.19
CA PRO A 807 -9.82 21.06 -4.95
C PRO A 807 -9.31 19.62 -5.00
N LEU A 808 -10.16 18.63 -4.66
CA LEU A 808 -9.83 17.21 -4.80
C LEU A 808 -9.85 16.77 -6.26
N LEU A 809 -10.76 17.31 -7.06
CA LEU A 809 -10.90 16.99 -8.50
C LEU A 809 -9.75 17.52 -9.35
N ILE A 810 -9.19 18.67 -8.98
CA ILE A 810 -8.06 19.30 -9.66
C ILE A 810 -6.71 19.03 -8.98
N ALA A 811 -6.70 18.12 -8.01
CA ALA A 811 -5.51 17.79 -7.23
C ALA A 811 -4.37 17.29 -8.14
N THR A 812 -3.16 17.76 -7.86
CA THR A 812 -1.92 17.34 -8.51
C THR A 812 -0.89 16.90 -7.46
N GLY A 813 0.17 16.25 -7.90
CA GLY A 813 1.25 15.82 -7.00
C GLY A 813 0.94 14.57 -6.18
N ALA A 814 1.60 14.43 -5.05
CA ALA A 814 1.52 13.23 -4.21
C ALA A 814 0.12 13.02 -3.62
N GLY A 815 -0.44 11.81 -3.76
CA GLY A 815 -1.79 11.46 -3.29
C GLY A 815 -2.92 12.06 -4.13
N ALA A 816 -2.64 12.53 -5.34
CA ALA A 816 -3.65 13.16 -6.19
C ALA A 816 -4.71 12.17 -6.68
N VAL A 817 -4.33 10.95 -7.01
CA VAL A 817 -5.24 9.93 -7.55
C VAL A 817 -6.28 9.53 -6.50
N SER A 818 -5.86 9.23 -5.28
CA SER A 818 -6.77 8.90 -4.18
C SER A 818 -7.74 10.03 -3.87
N ARG A 819 -7.25 11.29 -3.86
CA ARG A 819 -8.09 12.49 -3.66
C ARG A 819 -9.12 12.65 -4.78
N PHE A 820 -8.71 12.49 -6.02
CA PHE A 820 -9.59 12.54 -7.18
C PHE A 820 -10.70 11.47 -7.11
N HIS A 821 -10.33 10.22 -6.77
CA HIS A 821 -11.27 9.11 -6.68
C HIS A 821 -12.38 9.36 -5.65
N ILE A 822 -12.03 9.82 -4.45
CA ILE A 822 -13.03 10.19 -3.43
C ILE A 822 -13.84 11.40 -3.89
N GLY A 823 -13.16 12.46 -4.35
CA GLY A 823 -13.78 13.71 -4.75
C GLY A 823 -14.81 13.51 -5.87
N LEU A 824 -14.45 12.78 -6.93
CA LEU A 824 -15.36 12.52 -8.06
C LEU A 824 -16.54 11.62 -7.66
N THR A 825 -16.28 10.57 -6.88
CA THR A 825 -17.34 9.67 -6.40
C THR A 825 -18.41 10.45 -5.63
N ILE A 826 -18.00 11.35 -4.73
CA ILE A 826 -18.92 12.14 -3.92
C ILE A 826 -19.58 13.24 -4.76
N ALA A 827 -18.82 13.99 -5.54
CA ALA A 827 -19.36 15.10 -6.34
C ALA A 827 -20.36 14.63 -7.40
N ALA A 828 -20.01 13.58 -8.15
CA ALA A 828 -20.88 13.02 -9.18
C ALA A 828 -22.11 12.33 -8.57
N GLY A 829 -21.89 11.52 -7.54
CA GLY A 829 -22.97 10.84 -6.82
C GLY A 829 -23.96 11.81 -6.19
N LEU A 830 -23.47 12.87 -5.55
CA LEU A 830 -24.33 13.88 -4.94
C LEU A 830 -25.05 14.71 -6.00
N GLY A 831 -24.36 15.14 -7.05
CA GLY A 831 -24.94 15.97 -8.10
C GLY A 831 -26.11 15.27 -8.84
N ILE A 832 -25.83 14.09 -9.36
CA ILE A 832 -26.83 13.28 -10.08
C ILE A 832 -27.88 12.74 -9.08
N GLY A 833 -27.45 12.28 -7.90
CA GLY A 833 -28.31 11.76 -6.87
C GLY A 833 -29.31 12.79 -6.33
N THR A 834 -28.88 14.04 -6.10
CA THR A 834 -29.79 15.13 -5.67
C THR A 834 -30.82 15.42 -6.74
N LEU A 835 -30.41 15.50 -8.01
CA LEU A 835 -31.33 15.74 -9.14
C LEU A 835 -32.44 14.67 -9.19
N PHE A 836 -32.06 13.40 -9.13
CA PHE A 836 -33.03 12.30 -9.16
C PHE A 836 -33.86 12.24 -7.88
N THR A 837 -33.29 12.49 -6.73
CA THR A 837 -34.00 12.47 -5.43
C THR A 837 -35.11 13.51 -5.41
N LEU A 838 -34.89 14.71 -5.93
CA LEU A 838 -35.90 15.77 -5.99
C LEU A 838 -37.16 15.40 -6.77
N PHE A 839 -37.07 14.51 -7.76
CA PHE A 839 -38.20 14.08 -8.58
C PHE A 839 -38.76 12.70 -8.22
N ILE A 840 -37.88 11.75 -7.92
CA ILE A 840 -38.25 10.33 -7.72
C ILE A 840 -38.73 10.07 -6.30
N LEU A 841 -38.05 10.65 -5.28
CA LEU A 841 -38.43 10.43 -3.88
C LEU A 841 -39.88 10.89 -3.58
N PRO A 842 -40.36 12.06 -4.07
CA PRO A 842 -41.77 12.44 -3.91
C PRO A 842 -42.74 11.43 -4.50
N ALA A 843 -42.42 10.79 -5.62
CA ALA A 843 -43.27 9.76 -6.23
C ALA A 843 -43.37 8.51 -5.34
N PHE A 844 -42.24 8.05 -4.76
CA PHE A 844 -42.23 6.93 -3.79
C PHE A 844 -42.98 7.28 -2.51
N TYR A 845 -42.88 8.54 -2.04
CA TYR A 845 -43.62 9.02 -0.87
C TYR A 845 -45.13 8.90 -1.05
N ILE A 846 -45.70 9.28 -2.21
CA ILE A 846 -47.12 9.20 -2.49
C ILE A 846 -47.65 7.75 -2.32
N ILE A 847 -46.86 6.76 -2.75
CA ILE A 847 -47.29 5.34 -2.68
C ILE A 847 -47.05 4.71 -1.32
N LEU A 848 -45.87 4.90 -0.75
CA LEU A 848 -45.42 4.15 0.42
C LEU A 848 -45.74 4.82 1.76
N ALA A 849 -45.83 6.19 1.78
CA ALA A 849 -46.02 6.90 3.04
C ALA A 849 -47.39 6.59 3.68
N LYS A 850 -47.43 6.62 5.00
CA LYS A 850 -48.64 6.54 5.78
C LYS A 850 -49.47 7.80 5.58
N ASP A 851 -50.79 7.69 5.52
CA ASP A 851 -51.68 8.82 5.57
C ASP A 851 -51.83 9.28 7.03
N HIS A 852 -51.38 10.47 7.34
CA HIS A 852 -51.45 11.08 8.66
C HIS A 852 -52.64 12.02 8.84
N ASN A 853 -53.50 12.12 7.81
CA ASN A 853 -54.69 12.96 7.86
C ASN A 853 -55.81 12.20 8.65
N PRO A 854 -56.18 12.67 9.81
CA PRO A 854 -57.15 11.99 10.67
C PRO A 854 -58.57 11.89 10.10
N ASP A 855 -58.84 12.73 9.10
CA ASP A 855 -60.19 12.79 8.46
C ASP A 855 -60.36 11.76 7.33
N ARG A 856 -59.31 10.93 7.02
CA ARG A 856 -59.33 9.90 5.94
C ARG A 856 -58.98 8.48 6.40
N GLY A 857 -58.87 8.27 7.75
CA GLY A 857 -58.60 6.99 8.37
C GLY A 857 -59.83 6.15 8.67
#